data_9ec4ea0b5069ddc672b826be683ef0d3
#
_entry.id   9ec4ea0b5069ddc672b826be683ef0d3
#
_cell.length_a   1.000
_cell.length_b   1.000
_cell.length_c   1.000
_cell.angle_alpha   90.00
_cell.angle_beta   90.00
_cell.angle_gamma   90.00
#
_symmetry.space_group_name_H-M   'P 1'
#
loop_
_entity.id
_entity.type
_entity.pdbx_description
1 polymer ?
#
loop_
_entity_poly.entity_id
_entity_poly.type
_entity_poly.pdbx_seq_one_letter_code
_entity_poly.pdbx_strand_id
1 'polypeptide(L)'
;MPEPVAPASGESHLWLTGASRSACADAVAVLAPDVAVDCHRGLRGPYTGPGSLLRAIVPQVHAVRPTLTAWHAIEILAAAPELDSLLGPVPETLTSLAPPGERTRWYSRYRTRRIAHGIVDFLRECAADRPLVLALRTADQADPTDAEFLAIALRRLDPAQVRLIVCTRGAEVTAELRDALKVYCRRQAVPEIGRPAAAGKRAAAAFVASDGTSDVPGEREAYLRLGRSQRARLHDQRAAELIGRGEASLRLGAIPYHLARGSTPDTEGKAALNVAIGYCIGMAFYDAALEMTNKSAALVDSGGDQVERYQLDLRLASCLSLLGRGAEVEPMYYDLLSRSTNPQTHANLWYALAMVYTRLLDTEHKDHLRARAYMNTALVIAERLEDPADRAFLLAFMSNAKALVEMHLGNLEESLRLVTEGIERFDRELPPESHQPHRTVLHHNRAQVLAALGRQEAALAEFGHVIDVDPNYPEYRFDRGNLLSRMGRQAEAMADYEDAMRLGPPFPELYYNRGDLRAATGDLEGAIADFRYVLDLEPDYLDARVSLASLLLDAGEPQDAAAQARAGLDITPDEARLHCTLGLAMLDLADHEAAWQSFTRALAIDPGLPEALADRAVAAYELGRYADAIADLTAALHTRPGDPDLLYNRGFALQAAGRPADAIADYSLALAADGADRAALLYQRGRCYAALGRALDASADFGAHLALGPSAHEQEIDRLVAAGPTG
;
A
#
# COMPACT_ATOMS: atom_id res chain seq x y z
N MET A 1 7.11 -16.96 5.94
CA MET A 1 6.91 -16.31 4.62
C MET A 1 6.46 -17.38 3.66
N PRO A 2 5.31 -17.25 3.00
CA PRO A 2 4.87 -18.20 1.98
C PRO A 2 5.91 -18.28 0.86
N GLU A 3 6.11 -19.47 0.30
CA GLU A 3 6.89 -19.62 -0.91
C GLU A 3 6.16 -18.85 -2.04
N PRO A 4 6.83 -17.91 -2.70
CA PRO A 4 6.21 -17.16 -3.78
C PRO A 4 5.95 -18.07 -4.97
N VAL A 5 4.78 -17.94 -5.55
CA VAL A 5 4.38 -18.66 -6.77
C VAL A 5 5.37 -18.31 -7.88
N ALA A 6 6.15 -19.28 -8.32
CA ALA A 6 7.08 -19.12 -9.44
C ALA A 6 6.29 -18.75 -10.73
N PRO A 7 6.83 -17.87 -11.59
CA PRO A 7 6.16 -17.49 -12.83
C PRO A 7 5.91 -18.71 -13.71
N ALA A 8 4.69 -18.84 -14.23
CA ALA A 8 4.22 -19.95 -15.05
C ALA A 8 4.88 -20.04 -16.44
N SER A 9 5.60 -18.99 -16.89
CA SER A 9 6.39 -18.95 -18.12
C SER A 9 7.82 -19.33 -17.84
N GLY A 10 8.44 -20.19 -18.66
CA GLY A 10 9.85 -20.65 -18.51
C GLY A 10 10.91 -19.54 -18.63
N GLU A 11 10.50 -18.27 -18.69
CA GLU A 11 11.36 -17.09 -18.66
C GLU A 11 11.35 -16.46 -17.27
N SER A 12 12.52 -16.10 -16.77
CA SER A 12 12.73 -15.39 -15.50
C SER A 12 13.56 -14.14 -15.73
N HIS A 13 13.44 -13.15 -14.85
CA HIS A 13 14.40 -12.07 -14.77
C HIS A 13 15.81 -12.62 -14.55
N LEU A 14 16.83 -11.82 -14.80
CA LEU A 14 18.22 -12.25 -14.67
C LEU A 14 18.96 -11.48 -13.58
N TRP A 15 19.57 -12.20 -12.64
CA TRP A 15 20.42 -11.63 -11.62
C TRP A 15 21.89 -11.98 -11.89
N LEU A 16 22.66 -11.00 -12.38
CA LEU A 16 24.11 -11.13 -12.60
C LEU A 16 24.86 -10.77 -11.33
N THR A 17 25.71 -11.67 -10.87
CA THR A 17 26.59 -11.44 -9.71
C THR A 17 28.04 -11.49 -10.16
N GLY A 18 28.76 -10.37 -10.06
CA GLY A 18 30.15 -10.25 -10.49
C GLY A 18 31.04 -9.61 -9.43
N ALA A 19 32.34 -9.82 -9.53
CA ALA A 19 33.31 -9.23 -8.61
C ALA A 19 33.55 -7.72 -8.86
N SER A 20 33.27 -7.23 -10.09
CA SER A 20 33.49 -5.85 -10.48
C SER A 20 32.37 -5.29 -11.35
N ARG A 21 32.18 -3.94 -11.30
CA ARG A 21 31.24 -3.23 -12.17
C ARG A 21 31.54 -3.44 -13.66
N SER A 22 32.81 -3.44 -13.99
CA SER A 22 33.26 -3.64 -15.36
C SER A 22 32.94 -5.04 -15.89
N ALA A 23 33.11 -6.10 -15.08
CA ALA A 23 32.73 -7.45 -15.49
C ALA A 23 31.23 -7.55 -15.71
N CYS A 24 30.40 -6.97 -14.81
CA CYS A 24 28.96 -6.89 -14.97
C CYS A 24 28.57 -6.08 -16.23
N ALA A 25 29.25 -4.96 -16.50
CA ALA A 25 28.97 -4.15 -17.70
C ALA A 25 29.29 -4.90 -19.00
N ASP A 26 30.40 -5.62 -19.04
CA ASP A 26 30.79 -6.45 -20.20
C ASP A 26 29.78 -7.60 -20.43
N ALA A 27 29.30 -8.25 -19.36
CA ALA A 27 28.29 -9.29 -19.44
C ALA A 27 26.94 -8.73 -19.93
N VAL A 28 26.54 -7.54 -19.45
CA VAL A 28 25.32 -6.85 -19.91
C VAL A 28 25.44 -6.49 -21.39
N ALA A 29 26.61 -6.02 -21.85
CA ALA A 29 26.81 -5.65 -23.25
C ALA A 29 26.64 -6.84 -24.20
N VAL A 30 27.02 -8.05 -23.78
CA VAL A 30 26.81 -9.30 -24.55
C VAL A 30 25.32 -9.65 -24.66
N LEU A 31 24.52 -9.30 -23.64
CA LEU A 31 23.07 -9.57 -23.63
C LEU A 31 22.27 -8.53 -24.44
N ALA A 32 22.91 -7.45 -24.91
CA ALA A 32 22.37 -6.42 -25.76
C ALA A 32 20.95 -5.93 -25.33
N PRO A 33 20.76 -5.44 -24.08
CA PRO A 33 19.48 -4.92 -23.63
C PRO A 33 19.08 -3.66 -24.43
N ASP A 34 17.77 -3.38 -24.51
CA ASP A 34 17.26 -2.16 -25.14
C ASP A 34 17.76 -0.90 -24.41
N VAL A 35 17.81 -0.96 -23.07
CA VAL A 35 18.36 0.11 -22.23
C VAL A 35 19.21 -0.47 -21.11
N ALA A 36 20.39 0.10 -20.87
CA ALA A 36 21.25 -0.25 -19.76
C ALA A 36 21.64 0.99 -18.95
N VAL A 37 21.31 1.00 -17.68
CA VAL A 37 21.54 2.13 -16.77
C VAL A 37 22.35 1.71 -15.54
N ASP A 38 22.86 2.71 -14.82
CA ASP A 38 23.57 2.53 -13.56
C ASP A 38 22.72 3.04 -12.41
N CYS A 39 22.58 2.23 -11.35
CA CYS A 39 21.75 2.56 -10.18
C CYS A 39 22.56 3.15 -9.02
N HIS A 40 23.85 3.46 -9.21
CA HIS A 40 24.69 3.94 -8.12
C HIS A 40 24.20 5.32 -7.62
N ARG A 41 23.70 5.37 -6.36
CA ARG A 41 23.11 6.57 -5.72
C ARG A 41 23.98 7.82 -5.76
N GLY A 42 25.30 7.66 -5.82
CA GLY A 42 26.24 8.77 -5.94
C GLY A 42 26.12 9.57 -7.24
N LEU A 43 25.45 9.04 -8.27
CA LEU A 43 25.30 9.71 -9.56
C LEU A 43 24.19 10.78 -9.54
N ARG A 44 22.99 10.40 -9.09
CA ARG A 44 21.80 11.26 -9.16
C ARG A 44 20.93 11.22 -7.88
N GLY A 45 21.36 10.52 -6.83
CA GLY A 45 20.57 10.34 -5.60
C GLY A 45 19.37 9.41 -5.82
N PRO A 46 18.19 9.74 -5.26
CA PRO A 46 16.97 8.96 -5.42
C PRO A 46 16.58 8.78 -6.89
N TYR A 47 16.05 7.62 -7.22
CA TYR A 47 15.65 7.24 -8.57
C TYR A 47 16.76 7.37 -9.63
N THR A 48 18.03 7.13 -9.27
CA THR A 48 19.15 7.11 -10.24
C THR A 48 18.89 6.10 -11.36
N GLY A 49 18.51 4.88 -11.04
CA GLY A 49 18.22 3.80 -11.99
C GLY A 49 16.93 4.06 -12.77
N PRO A 50 15.74 4.07 -12.13
CA PRO A 50 14.47 4.29 -12.81
C PRO A 50 14.42 5.63 -13.56
N GLY A 51 14.93 6.72 -12.99
CA GLY A 51 15.01 8.01 -13.69
C GLY A 51 15.90 7.95 -14.94
N SER A 52 16.97 7.15 -14.91
CA SER A 52 17.81 6.95 -16.10
C SER A 52 17.13 6.12 -17.18
N LEU A 53 16.32 5.10 -16.78
CA LEU A 53 15.46 4.38 -17.71
C LEU A 53 14.43 5.31 -18.36
N LEU A 54 13.75 6.13 -17.55
CA LEU A 54 12.74 7.07 -18.04
C LEU A 54 13.32 8.09 -19.01
N ARG A 55 14.50 8.67 -18.73
CA ARG A 55 15.20 9.56 -19.67
C ARG A 55 15.51 8.90 -21.02
N ALA A 56 15.78 7.61 -21.03
CA ALA A 56 16.05 6.88 -22.27
C ALA A 56 14.77 6.49 -23.03
N ILE A 57 13.69 6.16 -22.34
CA ILE A 57 12.47 5.59 -22.91
C ILE A 57 11.43 6.67 -23.25
N VAL A 58 11.18 7.61 -22.33
CA VAL A 58 10.07 8.57 -22.42
C VAL A 58 10.10 9.43 -23.70
N PRO A 59 11.24 9.97 -24.17
CA PRO A 59 11.23 10.77 -25.40
C PRO A 59 10.73 10.00 -26.62
N GLN A 60 11.07 8.73 -26.73
CA GLN A 60 10.64 7.86 -27.83
C GLN A 60 9.15 7.51 -27.73
N VAL A 61 8.69 7.17 -26.50
CA VAL A 61 7.29 6.85 -26.23
C VAL A 61 6.41 8.09 -26.42
N HIS A 62 6.85 9.26 -25.95
CA HIS A 62 6.11 10.51 -26.10
C HIS A 62 5.89 10.90 -27.56
N ALA A 63 6.86 10.67 -28.42
CA ALA A 63 6.74 10.95 -29.85
C ALA A 63 5.65 10.12 -30.54
N VAL A 64 5.32 8.91 -30.02
CA VAL A 64 4.36 7.99 -30.62
C VAL A 64 3.05 7.91 -29.81
N ARG A 65 3.14 7.96 -28.49
CA ARG A 65 2.03 7.78 -27.54
C ARG A 65 2.05 8.88 -26.47
N PRO A 66 1.81 10.17 -26.85
CA PRO A 66 1.88 11.30 -25.91
C PRO A 66 0.85 11.21 -24.76
N THR A 67 -0.31 10.59 -25.00
CA THR A 67 -1.34 10.38 -23.97
C THR A 67 -0.86 9.45 -22.86
N LEU A 68 -0.09 8.40 -23.18
CA LEU A 68 0.48 7.49 -22.19
C LEU A 68 1.47 8.22 -21.27
N THR A 69 2.38 9.00 -21.85
CA THR A 69 3.35 9.75 -21.04
C THR A 69 2.70 10.87 -20.24
N ALA A 70 1.62 11.47 -20.74
CA ALA A 70 0.84 12.45 -19.99
C ALA A 70 0.09 11.82 -18.80
N TRP A 71 -0.43 10.60 -18.96
CA TRP A 71 -1.08 9.87 -17.87
C TRP A 71 -0.13 9.57 -16.71
N HIS A 72 1.12 9.23 -17.01
CA HIS A 72 2.17 8.89 -16.03
C HIS A 72 3.12 10.07 -15.73
N ALA A 73 2.74 11.30 -16.09
CA ALA A 73 3.65 12.44 -15.97
C ALA A 73 4.11 12.71 -14.52
N ILE A 74 3.26 12.43 -13.52
CA ILE A 74 3.58 12.67 -12.10
C ILE A 74 4.73 11.75 -11.65
N GLU A 75 4.66 10.46 -11.94
CA GLU A 75 5.67 9.48 -11.59
C GLU A 75 6.96 9.70 -12.39
N ILE A 76 6.81 9.98 -13.67
CA ILE A 76 7.94 10.25 -14.57
C ILE A 76 8.73 11.48 -14.07
N LEU A 77 8.06 12.58 -13.79
CA LEU A 77 8.73 13.82 -13.35
C LEU A 77 9.25 13.73 -11.91
N ALA A 78 8.63 12.89 -11.06
CA ALA A 78 9.18 12.62 -9.73
C ALA A 78 10.55 11.92 -9.79
N ALA A 79 10.76 11.02 -10.77
CA ALA A 79 12.00 10.26 -10.93
C ALA A 79 12.97 10.89 -11.95
N ALA A 80 12.48 11.66 -12.92
CA ALA A 80 13.27 12.28 -13.98
C ALA A 80 12.78 13.72 -14.24
N PRO A 81 13.02 14.68 -13.32
CA PRO A 81 12.50 16.03 -13.40
C PRO A 81 12.96 16.81 -14.64
N GLU A 82 14.05 16.40 -15.29
CA GLU A 82 14.54 17.01 -16.54
C GLU A 82 13.57 16.84 -17.71
N LEU A 83 12.63 15.90 -17.63
CA LEU A 83 11.64 15.66 -18.67
C LEU A 83 10.47 16.65 -18.64
N ASP A 84 10.44 17.57 -17.68
CA ASP A 84 9.44 18.63 -17.58
C ASP A 84 9.32 19.46 -18.87
N SER A 85 10.44 19.79 -19.53
CA SER A 85 10.43 20.49 -20.80
C SER A 85 9.77 19.73 -21.96
N LEU A 86 9.65 18.40 -21.85
CA LEU A 86 9.02 17.52 -22.84
C LEU A 86 7.54 17.27 -22.53
N LEU A 87 7.23 16.98 -21.27
CA LEU A 87 5.89 16.55 -20.83
C LEU A 87 4.99 17.75 -20.49
N GLY A 88 5.58 18.90 -20.19
CA GLY A 88 4.88 20.06 -19.64
C GLY A 88 4.62 19.92 -18.13
N PRO A 89 4.06 20.98 -17.52
CA PRO A 89 3.82 21.01 -16.08
C PRO A 89 2.72 20.02 -15.70
N VAL A 90 2.96 19.27 -14.60
CA VAL A 90 1.92 18.47 -13.95
C VAL A 90 1.01 19.37 -13.12
N PRO A 91 -0.23 18.92 -12.81
CA PRO A 91 -1.11 19.66 -11.93
C PRO A 91 -0.44 19.95 -10.58
N GLU A 92 -0.31 21.24 -10.27
CA GLU A 92 0.33 21.68 -9.02
C GLU A 92 -0.70 21.70 -7.89
N THR A 93 -0.25 21.29 -6.69
CA THR A 93 -1.02 21.37 -5.44
C THR A 93 -0.60 22.60 -4.66
N LEU A 94 -1.42 23.06 -3.72
CA LEU A 94 -1.02 24.12 -2.81
C LEU A 94 0.29 23.82 -2.08
N THR A 95 0.51 22.56 -1.72
CA THR A 95 1.75 22.14 -1.08
C THR A 95 2.96 22.27 -2.02
N SER A 96 2.83 21.95 -3.31
CA SER A 96 3.93 22.09 -4.26
C SER A 96 4.27 23.55 -4.55
N LEU A 97 3.28 24.43 -4.57
CA LEU A 97 3.41 25.87 -4.82
C LEU A 97 3.91 26.64 -3.59
N ALA A 98 3.67 26.15 -2.37
CA ALA A 98 4.00 26.86 -1.15
C ALA A 98 5.52 27.03 -0.96
N PRO A 99 5.94 28.13 -0.29
CA PRO A 99 7.31 28.28 0.16
C PRO A 99 7.76 27.08 1.01
N PRO A 100 9.05 26.71 1.00
CA PRO A 100 9.53 25.52 1.71
C PRO A 100 9.17 25.46 3.20
N GLY A 101 9.06 26.63 3.86
CA GLY A 101 8.67 26.72 5.28
C GLY A 101 7.18 26.49 5.55
N GLU A 102 6.32 26.62 4.54
CA GLU A 102 4.87 26.46 4.65
C GLU A 102 4.35 25.16 4.06
N ARG A 103 5.22 24.37 3.42
CA ARG A 103 4.83 23.10 2.82
C ARG A 103 4.36 22.12 3.86
N THR A 104 3.20 21.55 3.67
CA THR A 104 2.75 20.39 4.43
C THR A 104 3.60 19.18 4.02
N ARG A 105 4.00 18.37 5.00
CA ARG A 105 4.87 17.22 4.74
C ARG A 105 4.04 16.06 4.21
N TRP A 106 4.50 15.44 3.11
CA TRP A 106 3.95 14.19 2.64
C TRP A 106 4.23 13.07 3.65
N TYR A 107 3.29 12.19 3.88
CA TYR A 107 3.57 10.92 4.55
C TYR A 107 4.36 10.04 3.60
N SER A 108 5.68 10.02 3.79
CA SER A 108 6.66 9.54 2.83
C SER A 108 6.59 8.07 2.51
N ARG A 109 6.34 7.25 3.54
CA ARG A 109 6.41 5.79 3.45
C ARG A 109 5.60 5.20 2.29
N TYR A 110 4.54 5.90 1.90
CA TYR A 110 3.68 5.46 0.80
C TYR A 110 3.96 6.17 -0.53
N ARG A 111 4.55 7.38 -0.51
CA ARG A 111 4.74 8.15 -1.75
C ARG A 111 5.76 7.53 -2.68
N THR A 112 6.94 7.12 -2.21
CA THR A 112 7.97 6.48 -3.03
C THR A 112 7.46 5.17 -3.61
N ARG A 113 6.76 4.37 -2.80
CA ARG A 113 6.13 3.13 -3.24
C ARG A 113 5.06 3.37 -4.30
N ARG A 114 4.18 4.35 -4.13
CA ARG A 114 3.17 4.73 -5.13
C ARG A 114 3.81 5.16 -6.46
N ILE A 115 4.85 6.01 -6.41
CA ILE A 115 5.62 6.41 -7.59
C ILE A 115 6.25 5.18 -8.27
N ALA A 116 6.86 4.27 -7.50
CA ALA A 116 7.45 3.04 -8.04
C ALA A 116 6.41 2.18 -8.76
N HIS A 117 5.21 2.04 -8.19
CA HIS A 117 4.10 1.33 -8.83
C HIS A 117 3.67 1.98 -10.15
N GLY A 118 3.52 3.31 -10.18
CA GLY A 118 3.17 4.03 -11.41
C GLY A 118 4.25 3.92 -12.50
N ILE A 119 5.54 3.95 -12.12
CA ILE A 119 6.64 3.70 -13.09
C ILE A 119 6.57 2.28 -13.64
N VAL A 120 6.24 1.28 -12.81
CA VAL A 120 6.09 -0.11 -13.25
C VAL A 120 4.92 -0.25 -14.22
N ASP A 121 3.78 0.41 -13.96
CA ASP A 121 2.64 0.43 -14.87
C ASP A 121 3.00 1.08 -16.20
N PHE A 122 3.69 2.23 -16.17
CA PHE A 122 4.22 2.86 -17.38
C PHE A 122 5.11 1.92 -18.20
N LEU A 123 6.04 1.20 -17.57
CA LEU A 123 6.93 0.24 -18.25
C LEU A 123 6.14 -0.94 -18.84
N ARG A 124 5.13 -1.45 -18.12
CA ARG A 124 4.23 -2.51 -18.59
C ARG A 124 3.46 -2.07 -19.84
N GLU A 125 2.92 -0.84 -19.81
CA GLU A 125 2.18 -0.29 -20.95
C GLU A 125 3.11 0.04 -22.13
N CYS A 126 4.35 0.45 -21.90
CA CYS A 126 5.35 0.63 -22.96
C CYS A 126 5.68 -0.69 -23.68
N ALA A 127 5.63 -1.80 -22.95
CA ALA A 127 5.96 -3.13 -23.48
C ALA A 127 4.77 -3.84 -24.16
N ALA A 128 3.57 -3.26 -24.15
CA ALA A 128 2.37 -3.89 -24.71
C ALA A 128 2.52 -4.28 -26.20
N ASP A 129 3.21 -3.44 -26.98
CA ASP A 129 3.39 -3.67 -28.42
C ASP A 129 4.70 -4.43 -28.73
N ARG A 130 5.70 -4.33 -27.87
CA ARG A 130 7.02 -4.95 -28.06
C ARG A 130 7.68 -5.22 -26.70
N PRO A 131 8.15 -6.46 -26.46
CA PRO A 131 8.90 -6.78 -25.26
C PRO A 131 10.14 -5.90 -25.10
N LEU A 132 10.47 -5.56 -23.84
CA LEU A 132 11.61 -4.75 -23.47
C LEU A 132 12.61 -5.55 -22.62
N VAL A 133 13.90 -5.35 -22.87
CA VAL A 133 14.99 -5.88 -22.04
C VAL A 133 15.73 -4.71 -21.40
N LEU A 134 15.65 -4.59 -20.08
CA LEU A 134 16.19 -3.47 -19.32
C LEU A 134 17.30 -3.96 -18.38
N ALA A 135 18.47 -3.34 -18.42
CA ALA A 135 19.59 -3.69 -17.53
C ALA A 135 19.85 -2.58 -16.50
N LEU A 136 19.84 -2.97 -15.22
CA LEU A 136 20.07 -2.10 -14.07
C LEU A 136 21.35 -2.58 -13.36
N ARG A 137 22.43 -1.82 -13.57
CA ARG A 137 23.77 -2.16 -13.06
C ARG A 137 23.97 -1.53 -11.68
N THR A 138 24.83 -2.12 -10.87
CA THR A 138 25.26 -1.59 -9.58
C THR A 138 24.11 -1.46 -8.57
N ALA A 139 23.14 -2.39 -8.62
CA ALA A 139 21.99 -2.38 -7.72
C ALA A 139 22.36 -2.55 -6.23
N ASP A 140 23.55 -3.08 -5.93
CA ASP A 140 24.13 -3.13 -4.57
C ASP A 140 24.54 -1.76 -4.02
N GLN A 141 24.61 -0.73 -4.85
CA GLN A 141 24.90 0.66 -4.48
C GLN A 141 23.72 1.60 -4.75
N ALA A 142 22.56 1.03 -4.98
CA ALA A 142 21.33 1.78 -5.22
C ALA A 142 20.89 2.54 -3.96
N ASP A 143 20.16 3.62 -4.14
CA ASP A 143 19.41 4.29 -3.07
C ASP A 143 18.26 3.39 -2.59
N PRO A 144 17.80 3.49 -1.35
CA PRO A 144 16.63 2.73 -0.87
C PRO A 144 15.38 2.87 -1.75
N THR A 145 15.13 4.03 -2.35
CA THR A 145 14.00 4.22 -3.29
C THR A 145 14.18 3.43 -4.59
N ASP A 146 15.42 3.35 -5.11
CA ASP A 146 15.75 2.50 -6.26
C ASP A 146 15.62 1.01 -5.91
N ALA A 147 16.03 0.61 -4.70
CA ALA A 147 15.90 -0.77 -4.23
C ALA A 147 14.43 -1.18 -4.06
N GLU A 148 13.58 -0.29 -3.53
CA GLU A 148 12.12 -0.47 -3.45
C GLU A 148 11.51 -0.61 -4.85
N PHE A 149 11.84 0.29 -5.77
CA PHE A 149 11.40 0.19 -7.17
C PHE A 149 11.80 -1.14 -7.81
N LEU A 150 13.07 -1.56 -7.64
CA LEU A 150 13.56 -2.83 -8.20
C LEU A 150 12.81 -4.04 -7.64
N ALA A 151 12.56 -4.08 -6.33
CA ALA A 151 11.80 -5.15 -5.70
C ALA A 151 10.37 -5.23 -6.25
N ILE A 152 9.70 -4.09 -6.38
CA ILE A 152 8.36 -3.98 -6.97
C ILE A 152 8.36 -4.39 -8.44
N ALA A 153 9.32 -3.89 -9.24
CA ALA A 153 9.42 -4.17 -10.66
C ALA A 153 9.68 -5.66 -10.94
N LEU A 154 10.58 -6.30 -10.17
CA LEU A 154 10.84 -7.74 -10.27
C LEU A 154 9.61 -8.59 -9.99
N ARG A 155 8.76 -8.16 -9.07
CA ARG A 155 7.53 -8.87 -8.71
C ARG A 155 6.40 -8.66 -9.72
N ARG A 156 6.24 -7.42 -10.23
CA ARG A 156 5.06 -7.01 -11.00
C ARG A 156 5.22 -7.12 -12.51
N LEU A 157 6.45 -7.09 -13.02
CA LEU A 157 6.70 -7.18 -14.46
C LEU A 157 6.80 -8.66 -14.89
N ASP A 158 6.04 -9.02 -15.92
CA ASP A 158 6.18 -10.32 -16.56
C ASP A 158 7.49 -10.33 -17.38
N PRO A 159 8.44 -11.26 -17.10
CA PRO A 159 9.69 -11.36 -17.84
C PRO A 159 9.53 -11.59 -19.35
N ALA A 160 8.38 -12.11 -19.80
CA ALA A 160 8.07 -12.25 -21.21
C ALA A 160 7.79 -10.89 -21.90
N GLN A 161 7.30 -9.90 -21.13
CA GLN A 161 7.01 -8.56 -21.63
C GLN A 161 8.13 -7.58 -21.29
N VAL A 162 8.56 -7.53 -20.02
CA VAL A 162 9.64 -6.65 -19.57
C VAL A 162 10.65 -7.48 -18.78
N ARG A 163 11.72 -7.84 -19.41
CA ARG A 163 12.80 -8.61 -18.78
C ARG A 163 13.80 -7.69 -18.11
N LEU A 164 14.01 -7.87 -16.82
CA LEU A 164 15.00 -7.14 -16.05
C LEU A 164 16.31 -7.96 -15.94
N ILE A 165 17.43 -7.28 -16.13
CA ILE A 165 18.79 -7.77 -15.87
C ILE A 165 19.36 -6.91 -14.74
N VAL A 166 19.38 -7.46 -13.52
CA VAL A 166 19.87 -6.75 -12.33
C VAL A 166 21.27 -7.21 -12.01
N CYS A 167 22.21 -6.26 -11.85
CA CYS A 167 23.61 -6.57 -11.56
C CYS A 167 23.99 -6.12 -10.15
N THR A 168 24.65 -7.01 -9.39
CA THR A 168 25.23 -6.73 -8.07
C THR A 168 26.65 -7.26 -8.00
N ARG A 169 27.52 -6.62 -7.19
CA ARG A 169 28.88 -7.10 -6.90
C ARG A 169 28.92 -8.00 -5.66
N GLY A 170 27.99 -7.84 -4.75
CA GLY A 170 27.91 -8.61 -3.51
C GLY A 170 26.47 -8.92 -3.15
N ALA A 171 26.28 -9.43 -1.94
CA ALA A 171 24.96 -9.76 -1.41
C ALA A 171 24.36 -8.64 -0.52
N GLU A 172 25.03 -7.50 -0.36
CA GLU A 172 24.58 -6.39 0.48
C GLU A 172 23.60 -5.51 -0.30
N VAL A 173 22.36 -5.94 -0.33
CA VAL A 173 21.18 -5.17 -0.79
C VAL A 173 20.13 -5.17 0.32
N THR A 174 19.14 -4.30 0.22
CA THR A 174 18.00 -4.30 1.18
C THR A 174 17.35 -5.68 1.26
N ALA A 175 16.76 -6.02 2.40
CA ALA A 175 16.12 -7.33 2.59
C ALA A 175 15.05 -7.59 1.51
N GLU A 176 14.20 -6.59 1.25
CA GLU A 176 13.13 -6.65 0.27
C GLU A 176 13.67 -6.94 -1.15
N LEU A 177 14.68 -6.20 -1.61
CA LEU A 177 15.30 -6.44 -2.91
C LEU A 177 15.99 -7.81 -2.97
N ARG A 178 16.66 -8.23 -1.89
CA ARG A 178 17.32 -9.54 -1.82
C ARG A 178 16.32 -10.69 -2.01
N ASP A 179 15.18 -10.58 -1.35
CA ASP A 179 14.15 -11.61 -1.43
C ASP A 179 13.49 -11.60 -2.81
N ALA A 180 13.19 -10.43 -3.38
CA ALA A 180 12.70 -10.32 -4.76
C ALA A 180 13.68 -10.94 -5.78
N LEU A 181 14.99 -10.67 -5.64
CA LEU A 181 16.02 -11.25 -6.51
C LEU A 181 16.08 -12.78 -6.43
N LYS A 182 15.95 -13.34 -5.22
CA LYS A 182 15.95 -14.82 -5.05
C LYS A 182 14.74 -15.48 -5.68
N VAL A 183 13.59 -14.81 -5.61
CA VAL A 183 12.29 -15.35 -6.03
C VAL A 183 12.10 -15.24 -7.53
N TYR A 184 12.31 -14.05 -8.08
CA TYR A 184 11.90 -13.70 -9.45
C TYR A 184 13.03 -13.76 -10.46
N CYS A 185 14.29 -13.97 -10.01
CA CYS A 185 15.44 -13.97 -10.90
C CYS A 185 16.16 -15.32 -10.97
N ARG A 186 16.57 -15.68 -12.17
CA ARG A 186 17.62 -16.69 -12.35
C ARG A 186 18.98 -16.05 -12.06
N ARG A 187 19.69 -16.54 -11.05
CA ARG A 187 21.03 -16.06 -10.70
C ARG A 187 22.07 -16.63 -11.64
N GLN A 188 23.01 -15.77 -12.08
CA GLN A 188 24.15 -16.14 -12.90
C GLN A 188 25.40 -15.42 -12.40
N ALA A 189 26.44 -16.17 -12.09
CA ALA A 189 27.75 -15.59 -11.75
C ALA A 189 28.46 -15.10 -13.01
N VAL A 190 29.04 -13.91 -12.93
CA VAL A 190 29.87 -13.33 -14.00
C VAL A 190 31.34 -13.55 -13.63
N PRO A 191 32.13 -14.17 -14.52
CA PRO A 191 33.58 -14.40 -14.26
C PRO A 191 34.29 -13.04 -14.18
N GLU A 192 35.29 -12.99 -13.31
CA GLU A 192 36.14 -11.82 -13.19
C GLU A 192 37.11 -11.76 -14.41
N ILE A 193 37.09 -10.60 -15.06
CA ILE A 193 38.04 -10.31 -16.14
C ILE A 193 39.17 -9.49 -15.53
N GLY A 194 40.34 -10.09 -15.36
CA GLY A 194 41.51 -9.40 -14.83
C GLY A 194 41.86 -8.20 -15.71
N ARG A 195 41.74 -6.99 -15.17
CA ARG A 195 42.18 -5.76 -15.83
C ARG A 195 43.50 -5.29 -15.19
N PRO A 196 44.45 -4.77 -16.01
CA PRO A 196 45.68 -4.20 -15.46
C PRO A 196 45.32 -2.98 -14.59
N ALA A 197 46.03 -2.82 -13.47
CA ALA A 197 45.84 -1.69 -12.60
C ALA A 197 46.18 -0.35 -13.30
N ALA A 198 45.24 0.57 -13.31
CA ALA A 198 45.48 1.90 -13.84
C ALA A 198 46.38 2.71 -12.89
N ALA A 199 47.23 3.59 -13.44
CA ALA A 199 48.18 4.35 -12.64
C ALA A 199 48.36 5.80 -13.14
N GLY A 200 48.89 6.65 -12.26
CA GLY A 200 49.22 8.03 -12.57
C GLY A 200 48.07 9.01 -12.61
N LYS A 201 48.31 10.24 -13.06
CA LYS A 201 47.35 11.35 -13.05
C LYS A 201 46.09 11.06 -13.88
N ARG A 202 46.22 10.29 -14.97
CA ARG A 202 45.13 9.91 -15.85
C ARG A 202 44.13 8.99 -15.14
N ALA A 203 44.63 8.03 -14.38
CA ALA A 203 43.81 7.15 -13.57
C ALA A 203 43.07 7.91 -12.46
N ALA A 204 43.76 8.85 -11.80
CA ALA A 204 43.13 9.70 -10.80
C ALA A 204 42.00 10.61 -11.39
N ALA A 205 42.23 11.15 -12.59
CA ALA A 205 41.20 11.94 -13.29
C ALA A 205 40.01 11.06 -13.71
N ALA A 206 40.24 9.82 -14.16
CA ALA A 206 39.21 8.86 -14.52
C ALA A 206 38.34 8.51 -13.31
N PHE A 207 38.92 8.31 -12.12
CA PHE A 207 38.19 8.12 -10.88
C PHE A 207 37.23 9.29 -10.56
N VAL A 208 37.70 10.55 -10.72
CA VAL A 208 36.87 11.72 -10.51
C VAL A 208 35.78 11.85 -11.60
N ALA A 209 36.15 11.57 -12.87
CA ALA A 209 35.20 11.61 -13.99
C ALA A 209 34.09 10.57 -13.91
N SER A 210 34.32 9.47 -13.17
CA SER A 210 33.28 8.49 -12.83
C SER A 210 32.39 8.91 -11.65
N ASP A 211 32.50 10.15 -11.21
CA ASP A 211 31.82 10.70 -10.04
C ASP A 211 32.11 9.88 -8.74
N GLY A 212 33.34 9.34 -8.67
CA GLY A 212 33.83 8.53 -7.57
C GLY A 212 33.27 7.11 -7.48
N THR A 213 32.62 6.62 -8.53
CA THR A 213 31.96 5.33 -8.57
C THR A 213 32.79 4.22 -9.24
N SER A 214 33.95 4.55 -9.86
CA SER A 214 34.81 3.56 -10.52
C SER A 214 35.37 2.53 -9.55
N ASP A 215 35.34 1.28 -9.97
CA ASP A 215 36.03 0.14 -9.32
C ASP A 215 37.21 -0.43 -10.14
N VAL A 216 37.67 0.33 -11.13
CA VAL A 216 38.86 -0.04 -11.92
C VAL A 216 40.07 -0.07 -11.01
N PRO A 217 40.80 -1.20 -10.94
CA PRO A 217 41.96 -1.33 -10.06
C PRO A 217 42.97 -0.21 -10.28
N GLY A 218 43.44 0.40 -9.21
CA GLY A 218 44.45 1.46 -9.20
C GLY A 218 43.93 2.89 -9.43
N GLU A 219 42.71 3.12 -9.92
CA GLU A 219 42.18 4.47 -10.13
C GLU A 219 41.97 5.22 -8.81
N ARG A 220 41.34 4.58 -7.84
CA ARG A 220 41.13 5.17 -6.52
C ARG A 220 42.44 5.40 -5.78
N GLU A 221 43.39 4.45 -5.84
CA GLU A 221 44.72 4.57 -5.27
C GLU A 221 45.51 5.71 -5.92
N ALA A 222 45.42 5.86 -7.23
CA ALA A 222 46.06 6.97 -7.95
C ALA A 222 45.48 8.32 -7.50
N TYR A 223 44.15 8.41 -7.32
CA TYR A 223 43.50 9.57 -6.77
C TYR A 223 43.93 9.89 -5.33
N LEU A 224 43.99 8.89 -4.45
CA LEU A 224 44.39 9.06 -3.05
C LEU A 224 45.86 9.52 -2.90
N ARG A 225 46.73 9.19 -3.86
CA ARG A 225 48.12 9.64 -3.92
C ARG A 225 48.31 11.10 -4.32
N LEU A 226 47.25 11.75 -4.88
CA LEU A 226 47.29 13.17 -5.21
C LEU A 226 47.25 14.03 -3.93
N GLY A 227 47.97 15.15 -3.94
CA GLY A 227 47.87 16.17 -2.89
C GLY A 227 46.45 16.78 -2.80
N ARG A 228 46.07 17.28 -1.63
CA ARG A 228 44.74 17.84 -1.34
C ARG A 228 44.31 18.88 -2.42
N SER A 229 45.20 19.83 -2.74
CA SER A 229 44.89 20.88 -3.75
C SER A 229 44.71 20.34 -5.16
N GLN A 230 45.37 19.22 -5.50
CA GLN A 230 45.19 18.61 -6.83
C GLN A 230 43.85 17.86 -6.90
N ARG A 231 43.49 17.17 -5.84
CA ARG A 231 42.17 16.52 -5.73
C ARG A 231 41.06 17.53 -5.81
N ALA A 232 41.16 18.61 -5.02
CA ALA A 232 40.16 19.69 -5.02
C ALA A 232 39.94 20.26 -6.41
N ARG A 233 41.01 20.59 -7.15
CA ARG A 233 40.88 21.10 -8.53
C ARG A 233 40.16 20.15 -9.48
N LEU A 234 40.42 18.84 -9.38
CA LEU A 234 39.72 17.87 -10.20
C LEU A 234 38.20 17.85 -9.88
N HIS A 235 37.84 17.94 -8.61
CA HIS A 235 36.47 18.01 -8.17
C HIS A 235 35.78 19.30 -8.63
N ASP A 236 36.45 20.48 -8.51
CA ASP A 236 35.90 21.76 -8.97
C ASP A 236 35.62 21.75 -10.49
N GLN A 237 36.58 21.21 -11.28
CA GLN A 237 36.39 21.07 -12.72
C GLN A 237 35.19 20.17 -13.06
N ARG A 238 35.08 19.03 -12.36
CA ARG A 238 33.98 18.11 -12.62
C ARG A 238 32.64 18.68 -12.16
N ALA A 239 32.59 19.37 -11.02
CA ALA A 239 31.38 20.07 -10.56
C ALA A 239 30.90 21.09 -11.58
N ALA A 240 31.82 21.93 -12.10
CA ALA A 240 31.50 22.92 -13.13
C ALA A 240 30.94 22.27 -14.41
N GLU A 241 31.56 21.16 -14.87
CA GLU A 241 31.06 20.41 -16.01
C GLU A 241 29.62 19.88 -15.78
N LEU A 242 29.35 19.28 -14.60
CA LEU A 242 28.04 18.73 -14.27
C LEU A 242 26.98 19.83 -14.11
N ILE A 243 27.33 20.96 -13.51
CA ILE A 243 26.43 22.15 -13.40
C ILE A 243 26.09 22.68 -14.80
N GLY A 244 27.07 22.71 -15.69
CA GLY A 244 26.87 23.16 -17.07
C GLY A 244 25.90 22.32 -17.90
N ARG A 245 25.64 21.06 -17.50
CA ARG A 245 24.62 20.22 -18.15
C ARG A 245 23.18 20.65 -17.87
N GLY A 246 22.93 21.37 -16.79
CA GLY A 246 21.60 21.85 -16.42
C GLY A 246 20.61 20.76 -15.97
N GLU A 247 21.07 19.52 -15.75
CA GLU A 247 20.23 18.39 -15.33
C GLU A 247 19.92 18.46 -13.83
N ALA A 248 18.63 18.58 -13.50
CA ALA A 248 18.17 18.81 -12.12
C ALA A 248 18.57 17.66 -11.15
N SER A 249 18.47 16.41 -11.59
CA SER A 249 18.79 15.24 -10.74
C SER A 249 20.28 15.16 -10.36
N LEU A 250 21.21 15.74 -11.15
CA LEU A 250 22.63 15.78 -10.78
C LEU A 250 22.88 16.56 -9.47
N ARG A 251 21.97 17.47 -9.11
CA ARG A 251 22.02 18.22 -7.85
C ARG A 251 21.72 17.36 -6.62
N LEU A 252 21.25 16.13 -6.81
CA LEU A 252 20.92 15.20 -5.74
C LEU A 252 22.01 14.13 -5.50
N GLY A 253 23.05 14.10 -6.33
CA GLY A 253 24.11 13.10 -6.25
C GLY A 253 25.50 13.67 -6.56
N ALA A 254 25.89 13.68 -7.81
CA ALA A 254 27.25 13.97 -8.23
C ALA A 254 27.70 15.43 -7.93
N ILE A 255 26.84 16.44 -8.13
CA ILE A 255 27.22 17.83 -7.88
C ILE A 255 27.59 18.05 -6.41
N PRO A 256 26.72 17.74 -5.39
CA PRO A 256 27.09 17.88 -3.98
C PRO A 256 28.33 17.04 -3.61
N TYR A 257 28.48 15.86 -4.19
CA TYR A 257 29.65 15.00 -3.96
C TYR A 257 30.94 15.69 -4.35
N HIS A 258 30.97 16.38 -5.48
CA HIS A 258 32.17 17.07 -5.95
C HIS A 258 32.42 18.39 -5.21
N LEU A 259 31.39 19.21 -4.98
CA LEU A 259 31.54 20.46 -4.24
C LEU A 259 31.99 20.25 -2.80
N ALA A 260 31.50 19.18 -2.14
CA ALA A 260 31.97 18.81 -0.80
C ALA A 260 33.43 18.32 -0.72
N ARG A 261 34.08 18.10 -1.90
CA ARG A 261 35.49 17.65 -2.02
C ARG A 261 36.37 18.63 -2.81
N GLY A 262 35.77 19.73 -3.28
CA GLY A 262 36.42 20.79 -4.01
C GLY A 262 37.25 21.70 -3.12
N SER A 263 37.52 22.90 -3.64
CA SER A 263 38.33 23.91 -2.95
C SER A 263 37.57 24.62 -1.83
N THR A 264 36.23 24.62 -1.86
CA THR A 264 35.33 25.35 -0.96
C THR A 264 34.29 24.44 -0.29
N PRO A 265 34.68 23.34 0.40
CA PRO A 265 33.74 22.37 0.98
C PRO A 265 32.83 22.96 2.05
N ASP A 266 33.37 23.91 2.85
CA ASP A 266 32.68 24.53 3.98
C ASP A 266 31.63 25.59 3.55
N THR A 267 31.67 26.04 2.29
CA THR A 267 30.72 27.02 1.74
C THR A 267 29.89 26.40 0.61
N GLU A 268 30.44 26.23 -0.58
CA GLU A 268 29.71 25.68 -1.73
C GLU A 268 29.30 24.22 -1.52
N GLY A 269 30.16 23.41 -0.89
CA GLY A 269 29.83 22.02 -0.60
C GLY A 269 28.62 21.89 0.35
N LYS A 270 28.64 22.63 1.48
CA LYS A 270 27.52 22.68 2.42
C LYS A 270 26.26 23.26 1.79
N ALA A 271 26.38 24.33 1.00
CA ALA A 271 25.24 24.95 0.31
C ALA A 271 24.57 23.96 -0.64
N ALA A 272 25.35 23.22 -1.44
CA ALA A 272 24.83 22.20 -2.36
C ALA A 272 24.14 21.05 -1.62
N LEU A 273 24.71 20.57 -0.49
CA LEU A 273 24.07 19.57 0.34
C LEU A 273 22.76 20.08 0.95
N ASN A 274 22.72 21.33 1.45
CA ASN A 274 21.50 21.90 2.01
C ASN A 274 20.38 22.04 0.98
N VAL A 275 20.70 22.43 -0.25
CA VAL A 275 19.74 22.47 -1.38
C VAL A 275 19.20 21.07 -1.69
N ALA A 276 20.08 20.08 -1.75
CA ALA A 276 19.69 18.68 -1.98
C ALA A 276 18.82 18.11 -0.85
N ILE A 277 19.18 18.37 0.41
CA ILE A 277 18.40 17.98 1.60
C ILE A 277 17.00 18.61 1.51
N GLY A 278 16.92 19.92 1.25
CA GLY A 278 15.64 20.63 1.14
C GLY A 278 14.74 20.04 0.04
N TYR A 279 15.30 19.73 -1.13
CA TYR A 279 14.57 19.07 -2.22
C TYR A 279 14.09 17.67 -1.80
N CYS A 280 14.99 16.85 -1.25
CA CYS A 280 14.64 15.49 -0.83
C CYS A 280 13.54 15.48 0.23
N ILE A 281 13.58 16.39 1.21
CA ILE A 281 12.50 16.54 2.20
C ILE A 281 11.19 16.95 1.52
N GLY A 282 11.24 17.91 0.59
CA GLY A 282 10.06 18.39 -0.15
C GLY A 282 9.42 17.31 -1.04
N MET A 283 10.22 16.39 -1.55
CA MET A 283 9.77 15.27 -2.39
C MET A 283 9.51 13.99 -1.62
N ALA A 284 9.68 14.00 -0.29
CA ALA A 284 9.57 12.84 0.59
C ALA A 284 10.66 11.73 0.37
N PHE A 285 11.82 12.09 -0.14
CA PHE A 285 12.97 11.20 -0.27
C PHE A 285 13.81 11.22 1.01
N TYR A 286 13.22 10.75 2.11
CA TYR A 286 13.80 10.96 3.46
C TYR A 286 15.05 10.13 3.72
N ASP A 287 15.23 8.96 3.11
CA ASP A 287 16.46 8.18 3.19
C ASP A 287 17.64 8.95 2.57
N ALA A 288 17.44 9.53 1.39
CA ALA A 288 18.45 10.37 0.75
C ALA A 288 18.70 11.67 1.56
N ALA A 289 17.65 12.29 2.10
CA ALA A 289 17.80 13.45 2.98
C ALA A 289 18.61 13.11 4.25
N LEU A 290 18.36 11.94 4.84
CA LEU A 290 19.11 11.43 6.00
C LEU A 290 20.59 11.23 5.66
N GLU A 291 20.89 10.56 4.53
CA GLU A 291 22.26 10.34 4.06
C GLU A 291 23.00 11.66 3.81
N MET A 292 22.35 12.62 3.12
CA MET A 292 22.96 13.92 2.82
C MET A 292 23.15 14.77 4.08
N THR A 293 22.23 14.69 5.05
CA THR A 293 22.36 15.38 6.34
C THR A 293 23.54 14.82 7.13
N ASN A 294 23.76 13.50 7.12
CA ASN A 294 24.95 12.89 7.73
C ASN A 294 26.25 13.34 7.03
N LYS A 295 26.26 13.47 5.70
CA LYS A 295 27.41 14.02 4.96
C LYS A 295 27.69 15.48 5.33
N SER A 296 26.63 16.29 5.49
CA SER A 296 26.77 17.68 5.93
C SER A 296 27.28 17.76 7.36
N ALA A 297 26.78 16.89 8.27
CA ALA A 297 27.24 16.82 9.65
C ALA A 297 28.75 16.49 9.75
N ALA A 298 29.24 15.59 8.91
CA ALA A 298 30.67 15.24 8.86
C ALA A 298 31.56 16.42 8.41
N LEU A 299 31.06 17.36 7.63
CA LEU A 299 31.77 18.59 7.29
C LEU A 299 31.78 19.58 8.47
N VAL A 300 30.69 19.65 9.26
CA VAL A 300 30.58 20.53 10.43
C VAL A 300 31.46 20.04 11.56
N ASP A 301 31.52 18.73 11.81
CA ASP A 301 32.37 18.13 12.88
C ASP A 301 33.84 18.51 12.72
N SER A 302 34.31 18.77 11.50
CA SER A 302 35.66 19.25 11.24
C SER A 302 35.87 20.75 11.56
N GLY A 303 34.78 21.53 11.68
CA GLY A 303 34.82 23.00 11.90
C GLY A 303 34.35 23.47 13.29
N GLY A 304 33.66 22.61 14.05
CA GLY A 304 33.30 22.88 15.47
C GLY A 304 32.10 23.81 15.68
N ASP A 305 31.25 24.11 14.69
CA ASP A 305 30.03 24.93 14.85
C ASP A 305 28.90 24.12 15.52
N GLN A 306 28.69 24.36 16.81
CA GLN A 306 27.67 23.69 17.61
C GLN A 306 26.23 24.08 17.24
N VAL A 307 26.01 25.30 16.73
CA VAL A 307 24.67 25.75 16.32
C VAL A 307 24.27 25.04 15.01
N GLU A 308 25.19 25.04 14.04
CA GLU A 308 24.97 24.34 12.78
C GLU A 308 24.77 22.82 13.04
N ARG A 309 25.56 22.23 13.93
CA ARG A 309 25.41 20.82 14.34
C ARG A 309 24.04 20.54 14.93
N TYR A 310 23.56 21.39 15.84
CA TYR A 310 22.22 21.26 16.43
C TYR A 310 21.10 21.28 15.35
N GLN A 311 21.22 22.17 14.36
CA GLN A 311 20.25 22.23 13.24
C GLN A 311 20.27 20.95 12.39
N LEU A 312 21.44 20.36 12.17
CA LEU A 312 21.57 19.08 11.47
C LEU A 312 20.97 17.92 12.29
N ASP A 313 21.19 17.89 13.60
CA ASP A 313 20.58 16.89 14.49
C ASP A 313 19.05 16.98 14.48
N LEU A 314 18.46 18.19 14.44
CA LEU A 314 17.01 18.39 14.25
C LEU A 314 16.52 17.83 12.92
N ARG A 315 17.28 18.03 11.83
CA ARG A 315 16.93 17.47 10.50
C ARG A 315 17.03 15.95 10.49
N LEU A 316 18.07 15.37 11.11
CA LEU A 316 18.24 13.93 11.26
C LEU A 316 17.05 13.32 12.00
N ALA A 317 16.68 13.90 13.15
CA ALA A 317 15.53 13.46 13.92
C ALA A 317 14.22 13.57 13.13
N SER A 318 14.05 14.66 12.36
CA SER A 318 12.88 14.81 11.48
C SER A 318 12.82 13.75 10.38
N CYS A 319 13.94 13.44 9.71
CA CYS A 319 14.00 12.40 8.68
C CYS A 319 13.71 11.02 9.25
N LEU A 320 14.30 10.68 10.41
CA LEU A 320 14.03 9.41 11.11
C LEU A 320 12.56 9.27 11.51
N SER A 321 11.93 10.34 11.99
CA SER A 321 10.51 10.36 12.30
C SER A 321 9.67 10.04 11.06
N LEU A 322 9.96 10.71 9.95
CA LEU A 322 9.20 10.55 8.70
C LEU A 322 9.44 9.19 8.04
N LEU A 323 10.55 8.51 8.34
CA LEU A 323 10.82 7.13 7.96
C LEU A 323 10.13 6.10 8.90
N GLY A 324 9.38 6.55 9.91
CA GLY A 324 8.72 5.67 10.86
C GLY A 324 9.67 5.01 11.88
N ARG A 325 10.91 5.52 12.03
CA ARG A 325 11.93 4.99 12.95
C ARG A 325 11.76 5.57 14.35
N GLY A 326 10.55 5.45 14.91
CA GLY A 326 10.13 6.08 16.17
C GLY A 326 11.01 5.73 17.36
N ALA A 327 11.41 4.47 17.49
CA ALA A 327 12.26 3.99 18.57
C ALA A 327 13.68 4.62 18.57
N GLU A 328 14.19 4.95 17.38
CA GLU A 328 15.52 5.58 17.23
C GLU A 328 15.46 7.09 17.49
N VAL A 329 14.37 7.73 17.14
CA VAL A 329 14.25 9.19 17.20
C VAL A 329 13.84 9.69 18.60
N GLU A 330 13.14 8.91 19.39
CA GLU A 330 12.69 9.33 20.71
C GLU A 330 13.86 9.83 21.61
N PRO A 331 14.96 9.08 21.81
CA PRO A 331 16.08 9.55 22.62
C PRO A 331 16.76 10.79 22.04
N MET A 332 16.76 10.94 20.70
CA MET A 332 17.31 12.15 20.05
C MET A 332 16.48 13.39 20.40
N TYR A 333 15.15 13.28 20.44
CA TYR A 333 14.31 14.42 20.81
C TYR A 333 14.54 14.86 22.26
N TYR A 334 14.75 13.93 23.19
CA TYR A 334 15.11 14.29 24.58
C TYR A 334 16.49 14.95 24.68
N ASP A 335 17.48 14.48 23.93
CA ASP A 335 18.79 15.14 23.83
C ASP A 335 18.65 16.56 23.29
N LEU A 336 17.92 16.74 22.18
CA LEU A 336 17.67 18.04 21.56
C LEU A 336 16.93 19.01 22.52
N LEU A 337 15.96 18.53 23.29
CA LEU A 337 15.28 19.32 24.34
C LEU A 337 16.28 19.80 25.40
N SER A 338 17.24 18.96 25.80
CA SER A 338 18.23 19.30 26.83
C SER A 338 19.24 20.34 26.36
N ARG A 339 19.45 20.48 25.08
CA ARG A 339 20.45 21.36 24.43
C ARG A 339 19.89 22.71 23.96
N SER A 340 18.58 22.92 24.04
CA SER A 340 17.92 24.15 23.57
C SER A 340 17.28 24.89 24.74
N THR A 341 17.28 26.23 24.67
CA THR A 341 16.49 27.11 25.55
C THR A 341 15.42 27.87 24.76
N ASN A 342 15.33 27.66 23.45
CA ASN A 342 14.38 28.35 22.59
C ASN A 342 12.96 27.77 22.76
N PRO A 343 11.96 28.58 23.19
CA PRO A 343 10.60 28.07 23.46
C PRO A 343 9.93 27.48 22.20
N GLN A 344 10.10 28.09 21.03
CA GLN A 344 9.53 27.59 19.79
C GLN A 344 10.08 26.20 19.41
N THR A 345 11.41 26.02 19.60
CA THR A 345 12.04 24.71 19.40
C THR A 345 11.49 23.68 20.38
N HIS A 346 11.31 24.03 21.65
CA HIS A 346 10.72 23.16 22.66
C HIS A 346 9.29 22.76 22.30
N ALA A 347 8.44 23.71 21.90
CA ALA A 347 7.08 23.43 21.49
C ALA A 347 7.06 22.42 20.31
N ASN A 348 7.91 22.63 19.30
CA ASN A 348 8.03 21.74 18.15
C ASN A 348 8.56 20.33 18.52
N LEU A 349 9.49 20.23 19.46
CA LEU A 349 10.02 18.93 19.90
C LEU A 349 8.98 18.14 20.71
N TRP A 350 8.20 18.78 21.59
CA TRP A 350 7.10 18.13 22.30
C TRP A 350 5.98 17.69 21.35
N TYR A 351 5.66 18.50 20.33
CA TYR A 351 4.77 18.09 19.24
C TYR A 351 5.33 16.86 18.51
N ALA A 352 6.63 16.86 18.16
CA ALA A 352 7.24 15.75 17.46
C ALA A 352 7.19 14.45 18.29
N LEU A 353 7.48 14.52 19.59
CA LEU A 353 7.33 13.40 20.52
C LEU A 353 5.87 12.90 20.58
N ALA A 354 4.89 13.80 20.61
CA ALA A 354 3.47 13.40 20.58
C ALA A 354 3.14 12.62 19.30
N MET A 355 3.67 13.06 18.16
CA MET A 355 3.45 12.37 16.87
C MET A 355 4.14 11.00 16.79
N VAL A 356 5.29 10.82 17.47
CA VAL A 356 5.91 9.49 17.61
C VAL A 356 4.90 8.50 18.22
N TYR A 357 4.29 8.85 19.36
CA TYR A 357 3.32 7.98 20.04
C TYR A 357 1.95 7.89 19.38
N THR A 358 1.63 8.81 18.47
CA THR A 358 0.35 8.80 17.75
C THR A 358 0.41 8.00 16.44
N ARG A 359 1.51 8.14 15.68
CA ARG A 359 1.58 7.67 14.28
C ARG A 359 2.78 6.79 13.95
N LEU A 360 3.93 6.96 14.62
CA LEU A 360 5.22 6.47 14.14
C LEU A 360 5.70 5.19 14.83
N LEU A 361 5.09 4.81 15.93
CA LEU A 361 5.32 3.54 16.60
C LEU A 361 4.36 2.48 16.06
N ASP A 362 4.75 1.22 16.18
CA ASP A 362 3.86 0.09 15.90
C ASP A 362 2.62 0.13 16.79
N THR A 363 1.54 -0.51 16.34
CA THR A 363 0.24 -0.46 17.02
C THR A 363 0.31 -0.82 18.49
N GLU A 364 1.16 -1.79 18.87
CA GLU A 364 1.36 -2.23 20.25
C GLU A 364 2.09 -1.19 21.14
N HIS A 365 2.85 -0.26 20.54
CA HIS A 365 3.63 0.75 21.22
C HIS A 365 3.00 2.16 21.18
N LYS A 366 1.86 2.32 20.49
CA LYS A 366 1.12 3.58 20.46
C LYS A 366 0.55 3.91 21.84
N ASP A 367 0.73 5.15 22.29
CA ASP A 367 0.20 5.65 23.56
C ASP A 367 -0.41 7.03 23.36
N HIS A 368 -1.69 7.05 23.03
CA HIS A 368 -2.42 8.31 22.79
C HIS A 368 -2.62 9.16 24.04
N LEU A 369 -2.61 8.57 25.26
CA LEU A 369 -2.67 9.33 26.51
C LEU A 369 -1.36 10.08 26.74
N ARG A 370 -0.23 9.43 26.50
CA ARG A 370 1.11 10.05 26.55
C ARG A 370 1.26 11.13 25.46
N ALA A 371 0.80 10.85 24.24
CA ALA A 371 0.76 11.83 23.16
C ALA A 371 -0.03 13.08 23.54
N ARG A 372 -1.21 12.91 24.18
CA ARG A 372 -2.02 14.02 24.68
C ARG A 372 -1.29 14.86 25.72
N ALA A 373 -0.57 14.22 26.65
CA ALA A 373 0.23 14.93 27.67
C ALA A 373 1.33 15.79 27.01
N TYR A 374 2.03 15.24 26.00
CA TYR A 374 3.04 15.99 25.25
C TYR A 374 2.45 17.14 24.45
N MET A 375 1.28 16.93 23.82
CA MET A 375 0.56 18.01 23.10
C MET A 375 0.15 19.14 24.05
N ASN A 376 -0.33 18.83 25.27
CA ASN A 376 -0.65 19.84 26.26
C ASN A 376 0.60 20.66 26.65
N THR A 377 1.75 20.00 26.81
CA THR A 377 3.03 20.68 27.07
C THR A 377 3.42 21.60 25.92
N ALA A 378 3.32 21.12 24.68
CA ALA A 378 3.63 21.91 23.49
C ALA A 378 2.74 23.17 23.39
N LEU A 379 1.43 23.03 23.62
CA LEU A 379 0.47 24.14 23.58
C LEU A 379 0.75 25.18 24.65
N VAL A 380 1.01 24.78 25.92
CA VAL A 380 1.34 25.71 27.00
C VAL A 380 2.62 26.52 26.72
N ILE A 381 3.60 25.91 26.06
CA ILE A 381 4.80 26.61 25.62
C ILE A 381 4.50 27.58 24.48
N ALA A 382 3.72 27.11 23.48
CA ALA A 382 3.33 27.92 22.32
C ALA A 382 2.54 29.18 22.73
N GLU A 383 1.67 29.12 23.76
CA GLU A 383 0.93 30.25 24.30
C GLU A 383 1.83 31.38 24.81
N ARG A 384 3.08 31.08 25.17
CA ARG A 384 4.04 32.02 25.77
C ARG A 384 5.03 32.60 24.77
N LEU A 385 4.90 32.28 23.48
CA LEU A 385 5.74 32.88 22.45
C LEU A 385 5.49 34.38 22.35
N GLU A 386 6.56 35.13 22.19
CA GLU A 386 6.50 36.59 22.13
C GLU A 386 5.91 37.09 20.83
N ASP A 387 6.35 36.50 19.69
CA ASP A 387 5.83 36.86 18.37
C ASP A 387 4.36 36.42 18.20
N PRO A 388 3.43 37.36 17.93
CA PRO A 388 2.01 37.03 17.79
C PRO A 388 1.69 36.13 16.63
N ALA A 389 2.40 36.27 15.51
CA ALA A 389 2.14 35.49 14.30
C ALA A 389 2.64 34.03 14.49
N ASP A 390 3.85 33.85 14.98
CA ASP A 390 4.39 32.52 15.34
C ASP A 390 3.51 31.83 16.37
N ARG A 391 3.07 32.58 17.41
CA ARG A 391 2.16 32.07 18.44
C ARG A 391 0.83 31.60 17.84
N ALA A 392 0.20 32.44 17.01
CA ALA A 392 -1.08 32.10 16.38
C ALA A 392 -0.95 30.88 15.46
N PHE A 393 0.10 30.83 14.65
CA PHE A 393 0.37 29.68 13.77
C PHE A 393 0.58 28.40 14.57
N LEU A 394 1.50 28.42 15.56
CA LEU A 394 1.80 27.20 16.31
C LEU A 394 0.63 26.71 17.15
N LEU A 395 -0.15 27.61 17.75
CA LEU A 395 -1.34 27.21 18.50
C LEU A 395 -2.38 26.54 17.58
N ALA A 396 -2.68 27.09 16.41
CA ALA A 396 -3.61 26.48 15.47
C ALA A 396 -3.09 25.12 14.96
N PHE A 397 -1.81 25.05 14.56
CA PHE A 397 -1.16 23.84 14.09
C PHE A 397 -1.14 22.71 15.15
N MET A 398 -0.78 23.06 16.40
CA MET A 398 -0.73 22.08 17.48
C MET A 398 -2.11 21.69 18.00
N SER A 399 -3.10 22.60 17.96
CA SER A 399 -4.50 22.25 18.23
C SER A 399 -5.03 21.22 17.24
N ASN A 400 -4.72 21.40 15.96
CA ASN A 400 -5.04 20.40 14.93
C ASN A 400 -4.38 19.04 15.20
N ALA A 401 -3.11 19.02 15.61
CA ALA A 401 -2.42 17.78 15.95
C ALA A 401 -3.02 17.12 17.21
N LYS A 402 -3.40 17.92 18.22
CA LYS A 402 -4.12 17.42 19.39
C LYS A 402 -5.50 16.87 19.03
N ALA A 403 -6.20 17.49 18.08
CA ALA A 403 -7.48 16.99 17.58
C ALA A 403 -7.35 15.57 17.02
N LEU A 404 -6.27 15.26 16.31
CA LEU A 404 -5.99 13.90 15.86
C LEU A 404 -5.80 12.93 17.05
N VAL A 405 -5.08 13.33 18.08
CA VAL A 405 -4.91 12.50 19.29
C VAL A 405 -6.25 12.26 19.98
N GLU A 406 -7.09 13.30 20.13
CA GLU A 406 -8.44 13.17 20.72
C GLU A 406 -9.36 12.28 19.85
N MET A 407 -9.23 12.32 18.53
CA MET A 407 -9.96 11.43 17.64
C MET A 407 -9.60 9.96 17.89
N HIS A 408 -8.31 9.63 18.03
CA HIS A 408 -7.87 8.28 18.37
C HIS A 408 -8.30 7.82 19.77
N LEU A 409 -8.51 8.76 20.69
CA LEU A 409 -9.09 8.51 22.03
C LEU A 409 -10.60 8.39 22.02
N GLY A 410 -11.28 8.57 20.87
CA GLY A 410 -12.74 8.54 20.75
C GLY A 410 -13.43 9.85 21.17
N ASN A 411 -12.69 10.90 21.48
CA ASN A 411 -13.22 12.19 21.94
C ASN A 411 -13.57 13.10 20.73
N LEU A 412 -14.50 12.67 19.87
CA LEU A 412 -14.77 13.30 18.58
C LEU A 412 -15.27 14.76 18.71
N GLU A 413 -16.09 15.09 19.69
CA GLU A 413 -16.57 16.47 19.90
C GLU A 413 -15.43 17.41 20.33
N GLU A 414 -14.51 16.93 21.17
CA GLU A 414 -13.32 17.71 21.54
C GLU A 414 -12.38 17.88 20.35
N SER A 415 -12.22 16.85 19.53
CA SER A 415 -11.48 16.93 18.27
C SER A 415 -12.08 18.00 17.35
N LEU A 416 -13.40 18.00 17.15
CA LEU A 416 -14.09 19.02 16.36
C LEU A 416 -13.88 20.43 16.89
N ARG A 417 -14.00 20.61 18.23
CA ARG A 417 -13.78 21.90 18.88
C ARG A 417 -12.34 22.42 18.60
N LEU A 418 -11.33 21.56 18.77
CA LEU A 418 -9.94 21.93 18.58
C LEU A 418 -9.60 22.34 17.15
N VAL A 419 -10.11 21.59 16.16
CA VAL A 419 -9.90 21.93 14.74
C VAL A 419 -10.61 23.22 14.38
N THR A 420 -11.87 23.40 14.83
CA THR A 420 -12.64 24.63 14.57
C THR A 420 -11.98 25.86 15.18
N GLU A 421 -11.51 25.77 16.42
CA GLU A 421 -10.76 26.84 17.07
C GLU A 421 -9.45 27.17 16.33
N GLY A 422 -8.78 26.16 15.79
CA GLY A 422 -7.59 26.34 14.94
C GLY A 422 -7.89 27.14 13.68
N ILE A 423 -8.99 26.84 12.97
CA ILE A 423 -9.44 27.56 11.78
C ILE A 423 -9.79 29.02 12.15
N GLU A 424 -10.63 29.23 13.17
CA GLU A 424 -11.02 30.55 13.63
C GLU A 424 -9.82 31.41 14.05
N ARG A 425 -8.78 30.79 14.63
CA ARG A 425 -7.55 31.47 14.99
C ARG A 425 -6.76 31.92 13.76
N PHE A 426 -6.61 31.06 12.75
CA PHE A 426 -6.00 31.43 11.49
C PHE A 426 -6.71 32.63 10.86
N ASP A 427 -8.06 32.60 10.82
CA ASP A 427 -8.86 33.64 10.17
C ASP A 427 -8.80 34.99 10.94
N ARG A 428 -8.71 34.95 12.26
CA ARG A 428 -8.69 36.14 13.09
C ARG A 428 -7.30 36.77 13.25
N GLU A 429 -6.25 35.93 13.33
CA GLU A 429 -4.94 36.36 13.81
C GLU A 429 -3.85 36.37 12.73
N LEU A 430 -4.09 35.75 11.55
CA LEU A 430 -3.11 35.64 10.48
C LEU A 430 -3.66 36.18 9.14
N PRO A 431 -2.80 36.73 8.25
CA PRO A 431 -3.23 37.16 6.92
C PRO A 431 -3.93 36.03 6.15
N PRO A 432 -5.03 36.32 5.42
CA PRO A 432 -5.81 35.29 4.70
C PRO A 432 -4.99 34.49 3.69
N GLU A 433 -4.00 35.12 3.04
CA GLU A 433 -3.14 34.52 2.03
C GLU A 433 -1.99 33.67 2.60
N SER A 434 -1.73 33.77 3.92
CA SER A 434 -0.66 33.02 4.56
C SER A 434 -1.07 31.60 4.93
N HIS A 435 -0.09 30.68 4.93
CA HIS A 435 -0.25 29.29 5.41
C HIS A 435 -1.39 28.49 4.74
N GLN A 436 -1.69 28.77 3.46
CA GLN A 436 -2.79 28.13 2.74
C GLN A 436 -2.79 26.59 2.82
N PRO A 437 -1.65 25.87 2.66
CA PRO A 437 -1.66 24.42 2.82
C PRO A 437 -2.11 23.96 4.21
N HIS A 438 -1.71 24.69 5.26
CA HIS A 438 -2.10 24.36 6.64
C HIS A 438 -3.57 24.63 6.91
N ARG A 439 -4.11 25.75 6.38
CA ARG A 439 -5.54 26.07 6.44
C ARG A 439 -6.37 24.96 5.81
N THR A 440 -6.00 24.55 4.60
CA THR A 440 -6.69 23.48 3.88
C THR A 440 -6.64 22.15 4.63
N VAL A 441 -5.51 21.80 5.25
CA VAL A 441 -5.40 20.61 6.10
C VAL A 441 -6.34 20.67 7.32
N LEU A 442 -6.53 21.86 7.95
CA LEU A 442 -7.47 21.99 9.06
C LEU A 442 -8.91 21.74 8.60
N HIS A 443 -9.31 22.32 7.48
CA HIS A 443 -10.65 22.09 6.89
C HIS A 443 -10.84 20.60 6.52
N HIS A 444 -9.84 19.96 5.92
CA HIS A 444 -9.88 18.54 5.61
C HIS A 444 -10.05 17.68 6.88
N ASN A 445 -9.26 17.96 7.93
CA ASN A 445 -9.39 17.24 9.20
C ASN A 445 -10.76 17.50 9.88
N ARG A 446 -11.31 18.71 9.77
CA ARG A 446 -12.67 19.01 10.23
C ARG A 446 -13.71 18.16 9.50
N ALA A 447 -13.56 18.02 8.17
CA ALA A 447 -14.43 17.16 7.37
C ALA A 447 -14.39 15.70 7.86
N GLN A 448 -13.19 15.15 8.12
CA GLN A 448 -13.04 13.79 8.64
C GLN A 448 -13.70 13.60 10.02
N VAL A 449 -13.52 14.56 10.93
CA VAL A 449 -14.15 14.51 12.25
C VAL A 449 -15.67 14.63 12.16
N LEU A 450 -16.19 15.52 11.32
CA LEU A 450 -17.63 15.65 11.05
C LEU A 450 -18.23 14.36 10.49
N ALA A 451 -17.52 13.70 9.54
CA ALA A 451 -17.92 12.42 8.99
C ALA A 451 -17.95 11.32 10.08
N ALA A 452 -16.97 11.29 10.98
CA ALA A 452 -16.91 10.35 12.10
C ALA A 452 -18.04 10.59 13.12
N LEU A 453 -18.49 11.85 13.29
CA LEU A 453 -19.65 12.22 14.11
C LEU A 453 -20.99 11.95 13.43
N GLY A 454 -21.03 11.44 12.20
CA GLY A 454 -22.25 11.23 11.43
C GLY A 454 -22.86 12.52 10.86
N ARG A 455 -22.16 13.68 10.96
CA ARG A 455 -22.60 14.98 10.40
C ARG A 455 -22.25 15.06 8.90
N GLN A 456 -22.83 14.16 8.12
CA GLN A 456 -22.42 13.86 6.74
C GLN A 456 -22.49 15.05 5.78
N GLU A 457 -23.59 15.83 5.79
CA GLU A 457 -23.73 16.99 4.89
C GLU A 457 -22.73 18.11 5.24
N ALA A 458 -22.46 18.33 6.51
CA ALA A 458 -21.44 19.29 6.93
C ALA A 458 -20.03 18.83 6.51
N ALA A 459 -19.75 17.54 6.60
CA ALA A 459 -18.48 16.97 6.13
C ALA A 459 -18.33 17.12 4.61
N LEU A 460 -19.40 16.88 3.83
CA LEU A 460 -19.39 17.08 2.37
C LEU A 460 -19.10 18.54 1.99
N ALA A 461 -19.70 19.50 2.71
CA ALA A 461 -19.44 20.91 2.47
C ALA A 461 -17.96 21.27 2.69
N GLU A 462 -17.33 20.72 3.76
CA GLU A 462 -15.90 20.91 4.04
C GLU A 462 -15.01 20.25 2.98
N PHE A 463 -15.32 19.01 2.57
CA PHE A 463 -14.59 18.36 1.47
C PHE A 463 -14.74 19.13 0.16
N GLY A 464 -15.95 19.66 -0.14
CA GLY A 464 -16.16 20.54 -1.28
C GLY A 464 -15.24 21.76 -1.23
N HIS A 465 -15.19 22.44 -0.08
CA HIS A 465 -14.35 23.60 0.13
C HIS A 465 -12.87 23.30 -0.10
N VAL A 466 -12.31 22.21 0.45
CA VAL A 466 -10.89 21.90 0.26
C VAL A 466 -10.56 21.50 -1.18
N ILE A 467 -11.48 20.86 -1.91
CA ILE A 467 -11.33 20.54 -3.33
C ILE A 467 -11.37 21.81 -4.19
N ASP A 468 -12.22 22.79 -3.85
CA ASP A 468 -12.25 24.07 -4.56
C ASP A 468 -10.96 24.87 -4.37
N VAL A 469 -10.35 24.78 -3.18
CA VAL A 469 -9.10 25.49 -2.85
C VAL A 469 -7.86 24.78 -3.41
N ASP A 470 -7.81 23.45 -3.36
CA ASP A 470 -6.72 22.62 -3.90
C ASP A 470 -7.29 21.45 -4.74
N PRO A 471 -7.71 21.71 -5.99
CA PRO A 471 -8.41 20.72 -6.82
C PRO A 471 -7.54 19.56 -7.27
N ASN A 472 -6.23 19.68 -7.15
CA ASN A 472 -5.26 18.71 -7.65
C ASN A 472 -4.72 17.74 -6.57
N TYR A 473 -5.25 17.81 -5.35
CA TYR A 473 -4.83 16.92 -4.27
C TYR A 473 -5.73 15.67 -4.23
N PRO A 474 -5.23 14.47 -4.62
CA PRO A 474 -6.07 13.28 -4.85
C PRO A 474 -6.78 12.77 -3.59
N GLU A 475 -6.15 12.88 -2.41
CA GLU A 475 -6.70 12.39 -1.16
C GLU A 475 -8.00 13.09 -0.74
N TYR A 476 -8.21 14.36 -1.11
CA TYR A 476 -9.46 15.07 -0.79
C TYR A 476 -10.65 14.47 -1.54
N ARG A 477 -10.46 14.11 -2.82
CA ARG A 477 -11.48 13.42 -3.60
C ARG A 477 -11.69 11.99 -3.12
N PHE A 478 -10.63 11.28 -2.80
CA PHE A 478 -10.71 9.93 -2.23
C PHE A 478 -11.54 9.92 -0.94
N ASP A 479 -11.26 10.83 -0.01
CA ASP A 479 -11.98 10.88 1.26
C ASP A 479 -13.44 11.34 1.08
N ARG A 480 -13.72 12.27 0.15
CA ARG A 480 -15.09 12.64 -0.21
C ARG A 480 -15.83 11.49 -0.87
N GLY A 481 -15.18 10.76 -1.77
CA GLY A 481 -15.72 9.55 -2.39
C GLY A 481 -16.10 8.49 -1.37
N ASN A 482 -15.27 8.27 -0.35
CA ASN A 482 -15.55 7.36 0.76
C ASN A 482 -16.80 7.79 1.56
N LEU A 483 -16.97 9.08 1.79
CA LEU A 483 -18.14 9.59 2.46
C LEU A 483 -19.40 9.43 1.59
N LEU A 484 -19.32 9.79 0.31
CA LEU A 484 -20.42 9.66 -0.66
C LEU A 484 -20.88 8.19 -0.82
N SER A 485 -19.93 7.25 -0.88
CA SER A 485 -20.22 5.81 -0.91
C SER A 485 -21.03 5.37 0.31
N ARG A 486 -20.60 5.75 1.52
CA ARG A 486 -21.35 5.46 2.77
C ARG A 486 -22.73 6.11 2.84
N MET A 487 -22.92 7.24 2.13
CA MET A 487 -24.23 7.90 2.01
C MET A 487 -25.12 7.28 0.94
N GLY A 488 -24.66 6.27 0.20
CA GLY A 488 -25.37 5.67 -0.93
C GLY A 488 -25.35 6.51 -2.21
N ARG A 489 -24.56 7.60 -2.27
CA ARG A 489 -24.39 8.46 -3.46
C ARG A 489 -23.33 7.86 -4.41
N GLN A 490 -23.63 6.65 -4.89
CA GLN A 490 -22.68 5.78 -5.59
C GLN A 490 -22.07 6.41 -6.85
N ALA A 491 -22.87 7.10 -7.68
CA ALA A 491 -22.39 7.70 -8.92
C ALA A 491 -21.38 8.84 -8.66
N GLU A 492 -21.61 9.62 -7.60
CA GLU A 492 -20.72 10.72 -7.22
C GLU A 492 -19.43 10.19 -6.57
N ALA A 493 -19.55 9.13 -5.77
CA ALA A 493 -18.38 8.44 -5.21
C ALA A 493 -17.47 7.88 -6.32
N MET A 494 -18.05 7.24 -7.34
CA MET A 494 -17.33 6.73 -8.49
C MET A 494 -16.57 7.84 -9.23
N ALA A 495 -17.21 8.97 -9.49
CA ALA A 495 -16.58 10.11 -10.14
C ALA A 495 -15.39 10.65 -9.34
N ASP A 496 -15.53 10.75 -8.02
CA ASP A 496 -14.44 11.20 -7.14
C ASP A 496 -13.27 10.21 -7.12
N TYR A 497 -13.52 8.90 -7.12
CA TYR A 497 -12.45 7.88 -7.21
C TYR A 497 -11.71 7.95 -8.56
N GLU A 498 -12.43 8.10 -9.68
CA GLU A 498 -11.82 8.24 -11.00
C GLU A 498 -10.99 9.52 -11.13
N ASP A 499 -11.46 10.62 -10.57
CA ASP A 499 -10.70 11.86 -10.52
C ASP A 499 -9.44 11.72 -9.66
N ALA A 500 -9.54 11.07 -8.48
CA ALA A 500 -8.38 10.82 -7.63
C ALA A 500 -7.31 9.98 -8.34
N MET A 501 -7.71 9.00 -9.17
CA MET A 501 -6.79 8.20 -9.98
C MET A 501 -6.03 9.03 -11.03
N ARG A 502 -6.64 10.08 -11.57
CA ARG A 502 -5.99 10.97 -12.56
C ARG A 502 -5.01 11.94 -11.91
N LEU A 503 -5.17 12.21 -10.62
CA LEU A 503 -4.43 13.25 -9.90
C LEU A 503 -3.20 12.72 -9.15
N GLY A 504 -2.99 11.42 -9.11
CA GLY A 504 -1.86 10.85 -8.37
C GLY A 504 -1.47 9.44 -8.79
N PRO A 505 -0.29 8.98 -8.33
CA PRO A 505 0.14 7.62 -8.54
C PRO A 505 -0.82 6.61 -7.89
N PRO A 506 -0.87 5.34 -8.36
CA PRO A 506 -1.79 4.34 -7.84
C PRO A 506 -1.52 4.01 -6.37
N PHE A 507 -2.59 3.82 -5.59
CA PHE A 507 -2.52 3.34 -4.21
C PHE A 507 -3.66 2.35 -3.90
N PRO A 508 -3.40 1.30 -3.12
CA PRO A 508 -4.29 0.15 -2.96
C PRO A 508 -5.68 0.52 -2.45
N GLU A 509 -5.78 1.43 -1.47
CA GLU A 509 -7.05 1.78 -0.83
C GLU A 509 -8.05 2.39 -1.82
N LEU A 510 -7.58 3.14 -2.81
CA LEU A 510 -8.43 3.75 -3.82
C LEU A 510 -9.08 2.70 -4.72
N TYR A 511 -8.28 1.74 -5.19
CA TYR A 511 -8.79 0.65 -6.02
C TYR A 511 -9.63 -0.33 -5.23
N TYR A 512 -9.29 -0.59 -3.96
CA TYR A 512 -10.10 -1.41 -3.07
C TYR A 512 -11.51 -0.81 -2.88
N ASN A 513 -11.60 0.48 -2.53
CA ASN A 513 -12.89 1.15 -2.30
C ASN A 513 -13.70 1.29 -3.59
N ARG A 514 -13.04 1.49 -4.75
CA ARG A 514 -13.73 1.47 -6.05
C ARG A 514 -14.24 0.08 -6.39
N GLY A 515 -13.45 -0.96 -6.15
CA GLY A 515 -13.83 -2.36 -6.34
C GLY A 515 -15.05 -2.73 -5.49
N ASP A 516 -15.05 -2.33 -4.23
CA ASP A 516 -16.16 -2.53 -3.30
C ASP A 516 -17.43 -1.84 -3.79
N LEU A 517 -17.31 -0.59 -4.26
CA LEU A 517 -18.42 0.15 -4.86
C LEU A 517 -18.93 -0.51 -6.15
N ARG A 518 -18.05 -1.00 -7.01
CA ARG A 518 -18.41 -1.74 -8.23
C ARG A 518 -19.17 -3.03 -7.91
N ALA A 519 -18.68 -3.81 -6.95
CA ALA A 519 -19.37 -5.00 -6.46
C ALA A 519 -20.79 -4.67 -5.97
N ALA A 520 -20.92 -3.62 -5.14
CA ALA A 520 -22.23 -3.16 -4.62
C ALA A 520 -23.18 -2.65 -5.71
N THR A 521 -22.66 -2.20 -6.86
CA THR A 521 -23.46 -1.74 -8.02
C THR A 521 -23.67 -2.79 -9.08
N GLY A 522 -23.14 -4.02 -8.90
CA GLY A 522 -23.30 -5.16 -9.80
C GLY A 522 -22.28 -5.23 -10.93
N ASP A 523 -21.25 -4.37 -10.96
CA ASP A 523 -20.11 -4.47 -11.88
C ASP A 523 -19.07 -5.47 -11.30
N LEU A 524 -19.41 -6.76 -11.31
CA LEU A 524 -18.57 -7.81 -10.72
C LEU A 524 -17.22 -7.94 -11.45
N GLU A 525 -17.22 -7.83 -12.79
CA GLU A 525 -15.99 -7.92 -13.58
C GLU A 525 -15.02 -6.79 -13.25
N GLY A 526 -15.54 -5.55 -13.17
CA GLY A 526 -14.76 -4.40 -12.77
C GLY A 526 -14.24 -4.49 -11.32
N ALA A 527 -15.04 -5.04 -10.40
CA ALA A 527 -14.64 -5.26 -9.01
C ALA A 527 -13.51 -6.29 -8.90
N ILE A 528 -13.62 -7.43 -9.60
CA ILE A 528 -12.57 -8.46 -9.65
C ILE A 528 -11.27 -7.88 -10.22
N ALA A 529 -11.37 -7.06 -11.28
CA ALA A 529 -10.20 -6.40 -11.86
C ALA A 529 -9.52 -5.45 -10.85
N ASP A 530 -10.30 -4.65 -10.13
CA ASP A 530 -9.78 -3.73 -9.11
C ASP A 530 -9.11 -4.48 -7.95
N PHE A 531 -9.73 -5.54 -7.40
CA PHE A 531 -9.13 -6.32 -6.31
C PHE A 531 -7.88 -7.09 -6.76
N ARG A 532 -7.85 -7.61 -7.99
CA ARG A 532 -6.62 -8.20 -8.57
C ARG A 532 -5.51 -7.16 -8.67
N TYR A 533 -5.85 -5.93 -9.06
CA TYR A 533 -4.88 -4.84 -9.12
C TYR A 533 -4.40 -4.41 -7.73
N VAL A 534 -5.28 -4.36 -6.71
CA VAL A 534 -4.86 -4.13 -5.32
C VAL A 534 -3.83 -5.18 -4.87
N LEU A 535 -4.05 -6.46 -5.19
CA LEU A 535 -3.13 -7.55 -4.85
C LEU A 535 -1.84 -7.52 -5.69
N ASP A 536 -1.87 -6.93 -6.87
CA ASP A 536 -0.67 -6.66 -7.68
C ASP A 536 0.16 -5.52 -7.03
N LEU A 537 -0.49 -4.49 -6.48
CA LEU A 537 0.18 -3.44 -5.70
C LEU A 537 0.70 -3.98 -4.36
N GLU A 538 -0.16 -4.56 -3.54
CA GLU A 538 0.13 -5.09 -2.19
C GLU A 538 -0.39 -6.53 -2.05
N PRO A 539 0.47 -7.54 -2.22
CA PRO A 539 0.06 -8.96 -2.17
C PRO A 539 -0.51 -9.42 -0.83
N ASP A 540 -0.18 -8.73 0.24
CA ASP A 540 -0.62 -9.01 1.61
C ASP A 540 -1.85 -8.21 2.03
N TYR A 541 -2.53 -7.53 1.10
CA TYR A 541 -3.78 -6.81 1.38
C TYR A 541 -4.93 -7.81 1.62
N LEU A 542 -5.12 -8.17 2.90
CA LEU A 542 -6.01 -9.25 3.31
C LEU A 542 -7.46 -9.03 2.87
N ASP A 543 -8.01 -7.82 3.10
CA ASP A 543 -9.42 -7.55 2.77
C ASP A 543 -9.69 -7.65 1.26
N ALA A 544 -8.78 -7.18 0.41
CA ALA A 544 -8.91 -7.33 -1.03
C ALA A 544 -8.89 -8.80 -1.47
N ARG A 545 -8.09 -9.63 -0.79
CA ARG A 545 -8.02 -11.06 -1.07
C ARG A 545 -9.29 -11.79 -0.66
N VAL A 546 -9.83 -11.44 0.51
CA VAL A 546 -11.13 -11.97 0.98
C VAL A 546 -12.24 -11.59 0.00
N SER A 547 -12.33 -10.30 -0.35
CA SER A 547 -13.35 -9.81 -1.30
C SER A 547 -13.21 -10.45 -2.68
N LEU A 548 -11.98 -10.57 -3.20
CA LEU A 548 -11.73 -11.23 -4.48
C LEU A 548 -12.15 -12.70 -4.46
N ALA A 549 -11.75 -13.44 -3.43
CA ALA A 549 -12.08 -14.85 -3.32
C ALA A 549 -13.60 -15.08 -3.25
N SER A 550 -14.33 -14.21 -2.53
CA SER A 550 -15.79 -14.24 -2.45
C SER A 550 -16.45 -13.96 -3.82
N LEU A 551 -16.01 -12.89 -4.50
CA LEU A 551 -16.56 -12.55 -5.83
C LEU A 551 -16.27 -13.59 -6.91
N LEU A 552 -15.14 -14.30 -6.81
CA LEU A 552 -14.84 -15.40 -7.72
C LEU A 552 -15.78 -16.59 -7.52
N LEU A 553 -16.24 -16.86 -6.30
CA LEU A 553 -17.32 -17.83 -6.05
C LEU A 553 -18.63 -17.37 -6.70
N ASP A 554 -19.02 -16.12 -6.48
CA ASP A 554 -20.24 -15.56 -7.07
C ASP A 554 -20.20 -15.57 -8.60
N ALA A 555 -19.00 -15.44 -9.19
CA ALA A 555 -18.75 -15.54 -10.62
C ALA A 555 -18.70 -16.99 -11.14
N GLY A 556 -18.78 -18.01 -10.29
CA GLY A 556 -18.67 -19.42 -10.66
C GLY A 556 -17.25 -19.88 -10.98
N GLU A 557 -16.24 -19.24 -10.40
CA GLU A 557 -14.81 -19.55 -10.56
C GLU A 557 -14.21 -20.18 -9.27
N PRO A 558 -14.70 -21.35 -8.79
CA PRO A 558 -14.32 -21.89 -7.48
C PRO A 558 -12.84 -22.31 -7.40
N GLN A 559 -12.20 -22.68 -8.53
CA GLN A 559 -10.77 -23.01 -8.54
C GLN A 559 -9.93 -21.79 -8.20
N ASP A 560 -10.23 -20.64 -8.80
CA ASP A 560 -9.52 -19.38 -8.58
C ASP A 560 -9.84 -18.84 -7.18
N ALA A 561 -11.09 -18.95 -6.72
CA ALA A 561 -11.48 -18.60 -5.36
C ALA A 561 -10.66 -19.38 -4.31
N ALA A 562 -10.55 -20.71 -4.49
CA ALA A 562 -9.76 -21.57 -3.63
C ALA A 562 -8.26 -21.21 -3.67
N ALA A 563 -7.73 -20.84 -4.83
CA ALA A 563 -6.34 -20.41 -4.96
C ALA A 563 -6.10 -19.10 -4.18
N GLN A 564 -6.99 -18.12 -4.30
CA GLN A 564 -6.90 -16.86 -3.55
C GLN A 564 -7.04 -17.09 -2.03
N ALA A 565 -7.99 -17.93 -1.61
CA ALA A 565 -8.18 -18.24 -0.21
C ALA A 565 -6.93 -18.93 0.39
N ARG A 566 -6.35 -19.92 -0.28
CA ARG A 566 -5.10 -20.58 0.17
C ARG A 566 -3.94 -19.60 0.26
N ALA A 567 -3.73 -18.76 -0.78
CA ALA A 567 -2.69 -17.76 -0.76
C ALA A 567 -2.85 -16.73 0.39
N GLY A 568 -4.09 -16.44 0.78
CA GLY A 568 -4.35 -15.60 1.96
C GLY A 568 -4.05 -16.33 3.28
N LEU A 569 -4.40 -17.61 3.37
CA LEU A 569 -4.14 -18.43 4.55
C LEU A 569 -2.65 -18.74 4.76
N ASP A 570 -1.85 -18.72 3.70
CA ASP A 570 -0.38 -18.77 3.79
C ASP A 570 0.21 -17.54 4.50
N ILE A 571 -0.45 -16.39 4.40
CA ILE A 571 -0.06 -15.12 5.03
C ILE A 571 -0.69 -15.01 6.43
N THR A 572 -1.99 -15.28 6.53
CA THR A 572 -2.78 -15.18 7.77
C THR A 572 -3.53 -16.47 8.02
N PRO A 573 -2.88 -17.46 8.66
CA PRO A 573 -3.44 -18.81 8.85
C PRO A 573 -4.73 -18.86 9.68
N ASP A 574 -4.96 -17.84 10.52
CA ASP A 574 -6.09 -17.77 11.43
C ASP A 574 -7.18 -16.77 10.96
N GLU A 575 -7.34 -16.59 9.64
CA GLU A 575 -8.42 -15.77 9.06
C GLU A 575 -9.65 -16.63 8.77
N ALA A 576 -10.68 -16.52 9.63
CA ALA A 576 -11.89 -17.33 9.53
C ALA A 576 -12.64 -17.15 8.21
N ARG A 577 -12.72 -15.93 7.67
CA ARG A 577 -13.41 -15.63 6.41
C ARG A 577 -12.79 -16.39 5.23
N LEU A 578 -11.45 -16.48 5.17
CA LEU A 578 -10.76 -17.23 4.11
C LEU A 578 -10.97 -18.74 4.23
N HIS A 579 -11.04 -19.26 5.46
CA HIS A 579 -11.40 -20.67 5.68
C HIS A 579 -12.85 -20.96 5.24
N CYS A 580 -13.80 -20.04 5.51
CA CYS A 580 -15.18 -20.18 5.01
C CYS A 580 -15.20 -20.17 3.48
N THR A 581 -14.55 -19.18 2.83
CA THR A 581 -14.51 -19.09 1.37
C THR A 581 -13.84 -20.30 0.73
N LEU A 582 -12.77 -20.83 1.34
CA LEU A 582 -12.14 -22.08 0.89
C LEU A 582 -13.11 -23.27 1.02
N GLY A 583 -13.84 -23.33 2.13
CA GLY A 583 -14.86 -24.36 2.35
C GLY A 583 -15.96 -24.33 1.27
N LEU A 584 -16.49 -23.16 0.97
CA LEU A 584 -17.49 -22.97 -0.10
C LEU A 584 -16.93 -23.37 -1.47
N ALA A 585 -15.70 -22.92 -1.79
CA ALA A 585 -15.04 -23.30 -3.04
C ALA A 585 -14.86 -24.84 -3.15
N MET A 586 -14.54 -25.51 -2.04
CA MET A 586 -14.42 -26.96 -2.03
C MET A 586 -15.77 -27.68 -2.16
N LEU A 587 -16.87 -27.11 -1.63
CA LEU A 587 -18.22 -27.63 -1.88
C LEU A 587 -18.57 -27.58 -3.37
N ASP A 588 -18.34 -26.45 -4.01
CA ASP A 588 -18.59 -26.27 -5.44
C ASP A 588 -17.75 -27.22 -6.32
N LEU A 589 -16.55 -27.55 -5.84
CA LEU A 589 -15.65 -28.53 -6.47
C LEU A 589 -15.96 -29.98 -6.09
N ALA A 590 -17.02 -30.23 -5.28
CA ALA A 590 -17.39 -31.53 -4.76
C ALA A 590 -16.31 -32.23 -3.91
N ASP A 591 -15.34 -31.49 -3.37
CA ASP A 591 -14.38 -31.98 -2.38
C ASP A 591 -14.92 -31.77 -0.97
N HIS A 592 -15.91 -32.59 -0.60
CA HIS A 592 -16.66 -32.44 0.66
C HIS A 592 -15.78 -32.63 1.91
N GLU A 593 -14.71 -33.44 1.82
CA GLU A 593 -13.79 -33.63 2.97
C GLU A 593 -12.96 -32.38 3.21
N ALA A 594 -12.40 -31.77 2.14
CA ALA A 594 -11.66 -30.52 2.25
C ALA A 594 -12.57 -29.35 2.70
N ALA A 595 -13.83 -29.33 2.22
CA ALA A 595 -14.83 -28.37 2.66
C ALA A 595 -15.09 -28.48 4.18
N TRP A 596 -15.37 -29.69 4.64
CA TRP A 596 -15.61 -29.95 6.08
C TRP A 596 -14.43 -29.55 6.96
N GLN A 597 -13.19 -29.84 6.52
CA GLN A 597 -11.99 -29.44 7.24
C GLN A 597 -11.83 -27.93 7.29
N SER A 598 -12.09 -27.23 6.18
CA SER A 598 -11.97 -25.77 6.08
C SER A 598 -12.98 -25.07 7.01
N PHE A 599 -14.24 -25.47 6.99
CA PHE A 599 -15.24 -24.93 7.93
C PHE A 599 -14.94 -25.28 9.39
N THR A 600 -14.39 -26.47 9.65
CA THR A 600 -13.97 -26.85 11.00
C THR A 600 -12.87 -25.92 11.50
N ARG A 601 -11.94 -25.53 10.65
CA ARG A 601 -10.90 -24.55 11.00
C ARG A 601 -11.50 -23.15 11.22
N ALA A 602 -12.42 -22.71 10.36
CA ALA A 602 -13.12 -21.44 10.53
C ALA A 602 -13.83 -21.36 11.89
N LEU A 603 -14.58 -22.40 12.24
CA LEU A 603 -15.33 -22.49 13.51
C LEU A 603 -14.43 -22.69 14.75
N ALA A 604 -13.21 -23.19 14.58
CA ALA A 604 -12.22 -23.22 15.65
C ALA A 604 -11.67 -21.83 15.97
N ILE A 605 -11.63 -20.94 14.98
CA ILE A 605 -11.19 -19.53 15.10
C ILE A 605 -12.35 -18.68 15.62
N ASP A 606 -13.51 -18.77 14.98
CA ASP A 606 -14.73 -18.07 15.37
C ASP A 606 -15.91 -19.06 15.47
N PRO A 607 -16.23 -19.54 16.69
CA PRO A 607 -17.36 -20.45 16.91
C PRO A 607 -18.74 -19.86 16.66
N GLY A 608 -18.83 -18.53 16.50
CA GLY A 608 -20.08 -17.80 16.39
C GLY A 608 -20.61 -17.61 14.96
N LEU A 609 -20.07 -18.30 13.97
CA LEU A 609 -20.44 -18.17 12.56
C LEU A 609 -21.57 -19.14 12.17
N PRO A 610 -22.86 -18.72 12.17
CA PRO A 610 -23.97 -19.63 11.87
C PRO A 610 -23.96 -20.10 10.41
N GLU A 611 -23.46 -19.28 9.47
CA GLU A 611 -23.30 -19.67 8.08
C GLU A 611 -22.29 -20.81 7.95
N ALA A 612 -21.14 -20.70 8.58
CA ALA A 612 -20.12 -21.75 8.54
C ALA A 612 -20.59 -23.07 9.17
N LEU A 613 -21.47 -23.01 10.20
CA LEU A 613 -22.12 -24.20 10.75
C LEU A 613 -23.08 -24.83 9.73
N ALA A 614 -23.88 -24.04 9.05
CA ALA A 614 -24.80 -24.51 8.01
C ALA A 614 -24.08 -25.15 6.83
N ASP A 615 -23.00 -24.51 6.36
CA ASP A 615 -22.20 -24.99 5.24
C ASP A 615 -21.39 -26.24 5.60
N ARG A 616 -20.86 -26.31 6.84
CA ARG A 616 -20.21 -27.51 7.33
C ARG A 616 -21.20 -28.69 7.44
N ALA A 617 -22.43 -28.41 7.81
CA ALA A 617 -23.48 -29.42 7.85
C ALA A 617 -23.81 -29.98 6.46
N VAL A 618 -23.77 -29.14 5.40
CA VAL A 618 -23.89 -29.59 4.01
C VAL A 618 -22.75 -30.55 3.67
N ALA A 619 -21.51 -30.15 3.94
CA ALA A 619 -20.35 -31.01 3.71
C ALA A 619 -20.43 -32.32 4.51
N ALA A 620 -20.85 -32.27 5.76
CA ALA A 620 -21.06 -33.45 6.62
C ALA A 620 -22.16 -34.37 6.07
N TYR A 621 -23.24 -33.79 5.55
CA TYR A 621 -24.33 -34.54 4.92
C TYR A 621 -23.84 -35.34 3.70
N GLU A 622 -23.12 -34.68 2.79
CA GLU A 622 -22.55 -35.30 1.58
C GLU A 622 -21.53 -36.44 1.93
N LEU A 623 -20.84 -36.29 3.05
CA LEU A 623 -19.95 -37.34 3.59
C LEU A 623 -20.68 -38.47 4.33
N GLY A 624 -22.03 -38.43 4.44
CA GLY A 624 -22.80 -39.38 5.21
C GLY A 624 -22.69 -39.25 6.72
N ARG A 625 -22.09 -38.15 7.23
CA ARG A 625 -21.91 -37.83 8.65
C ARG A 625 -23.15 -37.10 9.20
N TYR A 626 -24.32 -37.76 9.09
CA TYR A 626 -25.61 -37.11 9.39
C TYR A 626 -25.72 -36.62 10.84
N ALA A 627 -25.08 -37.30 11.79
CA ALA A 627 -25.09 -36.87 13.19
C ALA A 627 -24.38 -35.53 13.39
N ASP A 628 -23.25 -35.31 12.69
CA ASP A 628 -22.50 -34.06 12.72
C ASP A 628 -23.31 -32.93 12.05
N ALA A 629 -23.92 -33.22 10.91
CA ALA A 629 -24.80 -32.26 10.21
C ALA A 629 -25.97 -31.81 11.10
N ILE A 630 -26.61 -32.72 11.81
CA ILE A 630 -27.73 -32.40 12.74
C ILE A 630 -27.22 -31.55 13.91
N ALA A 631 -26.05 -31.87 14.45
CA ALA A 631 -25.44 -31.10 15.53
C ALA A 631 -25.14 -29.67 15.12
N ASP A 632 -24.51 -29.48 13.96
CA ASP A 632 -24.17 -28.14 13.42
C ASP A 632 -25.40 -27.31 13.14
N LEU A 633 -26.43 -27.87 12.47
CA LEU A 633 -27.69 -27.17 12.19
C LEU A 633 -28.46 -26.88 13.47
N THR A 634 -28.36 -27.71 14.48
CA THR A 634 -28.94 -27.40 15.79
C THR A 634 -28.23 -26.25 16.47
N ALA A 635 -26.90 -26.17 16.37
CA ALA A 635 -26.14 -25.04 16.87
C ALA A 635 -26.47 -23.75 16.10
N ALA A 636 -26.57 -23.82 14.76
CA ALA A 636 -26.98 -22.66 13.93
C ALA A 636 -28.38 -22.15 14.30
N LEU A 637 -29.32 -23.04 14.56
CA LEU A 637 -30.69 -22.70 15.00
C LEU A 637 -30.76 -22.08 16.40
N HIS A 638 -29.73 -22.22 17.24
CA HIS A 638 -29.67 -21.47 18.50
C HIS A 638 -29.42 -19.98 18.28
N THR A 639 -28.69 -19.63 17.23
CA THR A 639 -28.42 -18.23 16.87
C THR A 639 -29.52 -17.62 16.00
N ARG A 640 -30.18 -18.45 15.16
CA ARG A 640 -31.30 -18.05 14.27
C ARG A 640 -32.51 -18.97 14.49
N PRO A 641 -33.24 -18.82 15.61
CA PRO A 641 -34.39 -19.64 15.90
C PRO A 641 -35.50 -19.45 14.86
N GLY A 642 -35.99 -20.55 14.30
CA GLY A 642 -37.10 -20.54 13.35
C GLY A 642 -36.70 -20.23 11.90
N ASP A 643 -35.42 -20.12 11.57
CA ASP A 643 -34.95 -19.97 10.21
C ASP A 643 -35.40 -21.18 9.35
N PRO A 644 -36.21 -20.95 8.29
CA PRO A 644 -36.83 -22.04 7.54
C PRO A 644 -35.83 -22.89 6.76
N ASP A 645 -34.72 -22.29 6.28
CA ASP A 645 -33.70 -22.99 5.53
C ASP A 645 -32.87 -23.92 6.44
N LEU A 646 -32.51 -23.44 7.63
CA LEU A 646 -31.83 -24.27 8.63
C LEU A 646 -32.71 -25.41 9.12
N LEU A 647 -34.02 -25.16 9.33
CA LEU A 647 -34.99 -26.18 9.69
C LEU A 647 -35.17 -27.20 8.55
N TYR A 648 -35.26 -26.73 7.30
CA TYR A 648 -35.32 -27.61 6.13
C TYR A 648 -34.10 -28.54 6.08
N ASN A 649 -32.90 -27.96 6.16
CA ASN A 649 -31.64 -28.71 6.07
C ASN A 649 -31.50 -29.70 7.25
N ARG A 650 -31.91 -29.31 8.46
CA ARG A 650 -31.88 -30.26 9.61
C ARG A 650 -32.90 -31.38 9.46
N GLY A 651 -34.10 -31.07 9.01
CA GLY A 651 -35.11 -32.06 8.68
C GLY A 651 -34.61 -33.03 7.62
N PHE A 652 -33.91 -32.55 6.60
CA PHE A 652 -33.33 -33.36 5.52
C PHE A 652 -32.23 -34.29 6.07
N ALA A 653 -31.35 -33.79 6.93
CA ALA A 653 -30.33 -34.60 7.62
C ALA A 653 -30.93 -35.63 8.60
N LEU A 654 -32.00 -35.27 9.33
CA LEU A 654 -32.72 -36.16 10.19
C LEU A 654 -33.41 -37.31 9.42
N GLN A 655 -34.00 -37.00 8.26
CA GLN A 655 -34.58 -38.00 7.39
C GLN A 655 -33.51 -38.99 6.86
N ALA A 656 -32.38 -38.52 6.43
CA ALA A 656 -31.25 -39.34 6.00
C ALA A 656 -30.68 -40.21 7.16
N ALA A 657 -30.69 -39.67 8.37
CA ALA A 657 -30.31 -40.41 9.60
C ALA A 657 -31.35 -41.43 10.08
N GLY A 658 -32.47 -41.66 9.34
CA GLY A 658 -33.52 -42.58 9.72
C GLY A 658 -34.43 -42.08 10.87
N ARG A 659 -34.51 -40.73 11.06
CA ARG A 659 -35.32 -40.09 12.11
C ARG A 659 -36.48 -39.23 11.51
N PRO A 660 -37.36 -39.86 10.69
CA PRO A 660 -38.40 -39.10 9.99
C PRO A 660 -39.44 -38.46 10.95
N ALA A 661 -39.62 -38.96 12.15
CA ALA A 661 -40.51 -38.35 13.12
C ALA A 661 -40.01 -36.97 13.61
N ASP A 662 -38.71 -36.86 13.83
CA ASP A 662 -38.08 -35.57 14.22
C ASP A 662 -38.05 -34.62 13.05
N ALA A 663 -37.80 -35.10 11.83
CA ALA A 663 -37.83 -34.28 10.61
C ALA A 663 -39.21 -33.64 10.34
N ILE A 664 -40.31 -34.34 10.65
CA ILE A 664 -41.67 -33.80 10.56
C ILE A 664 -41.84 -32.56 11.44
N ALA A 665 -41.26 -32.55 12.63
CA ALA A 665 -41.32 -31.43 13.55
C ALA A 665 -40.63 -30.20 12.92
N ASP A 666 -39.43 -30.37 12.38
CA ASP A 666 -38.68 -29.30 11.72
C ASP A 666 -39.40 -28.76 10.50
N TYR A 667 -39.86 -29.62 9.59
CA TYR A 667 -40.61 -29.20 8.41
C TYR A 667 -41.93 -28.49 8.78
N SER A 668 -42.56 -28.89 9.87
CA SER A 668 -43.78 -28.25 10.35
C SER A 668 -43.53 -26.84 10.91
N LEU A 669 -42.40 -26.64 11.60
CA LEU A 669 -41.97 -25.34 12.07
C LEU A 669 -41.59 -24.44 10.89
N ALA A 670 -40.84 -24.96 9.92
CA ALA A 670 -40.45 -24.23 8.72
C ALA A 670 -41.68 -23.77 7.90
N LEU A 671 -42.70 -24.63 7.75
CA LEU A 671 -43.96 -24.30 7.06
C LEU A 671 -44.74 -23.17 7.71
N ALA A 672 -44.53 -22.90 8.99
CA ALA A 672 -45.17 -21.78 9.73
C ALA A 672 -44.38 -20.47 9.58
N ALA A 673 -43.16 -20.49 9.04
CA ALA A 673 -42.35 -19.29 8.84
C ALA A 673 -42.71 -18.59 7.51
N ASP A 674 -42.55 -17.25 7.53
CA ASP A 674 -42.73 -16.44 6.31
C ASP A 674 -41.51 -16.67 5.36
N GLY A 675 -41.80 -16.70 4.07
CA GLY A 675 -40.76 -16.88 3.02
C GLY A 675 -40.29 -18.32 2.78
N ALA A 676 -40.86 -19.31 3.50
CA ALA A 676 -40.49 -20.73 3.35
C ALA A 676 -40.87 -21.30 1.97
N ASP A 677 -40.03 -22.15 1.39
CA ASP A 677 -40.38 -22.96 0.23
C ASP A 677 -41.40 -24.05 0.60
N ARG A 678 -42.67 -23.65 0.58
CA ARG A 678 -43.79 -24.53 0.97
C ARG A 678 -43.86 -25.78 0.10
N ALA A 679 -43.47 -25.69 -1.18
CA ALA A 679 -43.54 -26.84 -2.07
C ALA A 679 -42.52 -27.93 -1.67
N ALA A 680 -41.26 -27.53 -1.48
CA ALA A 680 -40.22 -28.45 -1.03
C ALA A 680 -40.54 -29.04 0.37
N LEU A 681 -40.96 -28.21 1.30
CA LEU A 681 -41.29 -28.62 2.67
C LEU A 681 -42.44 -29.63 2.73
N LEU A 682 -43.55 -29.38 2.00
CA LEU A 682 -44.69 -30.30 1.94
C LEU A 682 -44.30 -31.66 1.32
N TYR A 683 -43.51 -31.61 0.26
CA TYR A 683 -43.01 -32.82 -0.38
C TYR A 683 -42.16 -33.66 0.60
N GLN A 684 -41.16 -33.06 1.25
CA GLN A 684 -40.29 -33.77 2.19
C GLN A 684 -41.04 -34.26 3.43
N ARG A 685 -41.95 -33.45 3.97
CA ARG A 685 -42.78 -33.88 5.11
C ARG A 685 -43.72 -35.03 4.74
N GLY A 686 -44.31 -34.97 3.54
CA GLY A 686 -45.10 -36.07 2.97
C GLY A 686 -44.33 -37.37 2.84
N ARG A 687 -43.07 -37.32 2.40
CA ARG A 687 -42.14 -38.49 2.35
C ARG A 687 -41.88 -39.06 3.76
N CYS A 688 -41.70 -38.18 4.75
CA CYS A 688 -41.52 -38.64 6.13
C CYS A 688 -42.79 -39.31 6.68
N TYR A 689 -43.98 -38.76 6.39
CA TYR A 689 -45.25 -39.40 6.77
C TYR A 689 -45.44 -40.77 6.08
N ALA A 690 -45.10 -40.88 4.78
CA ALA A 690 -45.16 -42.15 4.06
C ALA A 690 -44.20 -43.18 4.69
N ALA A 691 -42.97 -42.80 5.01
CA ALA A 691 -41.99 -43.67 5.66
C ALA A 691 -42.43 -44.17 7.05
N LEU A 692 -43.27 -43.43 7.74
CA LEU A 692 -43.87 -43.83 9.04
C LEU A 692 -45.21 -44.55 8.91
N GLY A 693 -45.68 -44.87 7.67
CA GLY A 693 -46.97 -45.52 7.44
C GLY A 693 -48.17 -44.60 7.70
N ARG A 694 -47.99 -43.29 7.82
CA ARG A 694 -49.04 -42.29 8.05
C ARG A 694 -49.66 -41.83 6.69
N ALA A 695 -50.35 -42.76 6.00
CA ALA A 695 -50.80 -42.58 4.65
C ALA A 695 -51.75 -41.38 4.41
N LEU A 696 -52.63 -41.09 5.38
CA LEU A 696 -53.56 -39.95 5.30
C LEU A 696 -52.81 -38.59 5.34
N ASP A 697 -51.86 -38.48 6.25
CA ASP A 697 -51.08 -37.26 6.40
C ASP A 697 -50.16 -37.06 5.18
N ALA A 698 -49.57 -38.17 4.66
CA ALA A 698 -48.76 -38.15 3.45
C ALA A 698 -49.58 -37.67 2.22
N SER A 699 -50.78 -38.26 2.04
CA SER A 699 -51.67 -37.85 0.96
C SER A 699 -52.13 -36.37 1.06
N ALA A 700 -52.33 -35.88 2.25
CA ALA A 700 -52.70 -34.49 2.47
C ALA A 700 -51.58 -33.55 2.08
N ASP A 701 -50.32 -33.86 2.50
CA ASP A 701 -49.14 -33.02 2.14
C ASP A 701 -48.81 -33.11 0.67
N PHE A 702 -48.84 -34.26 0.05
CA PHE A 702 -48.62 -34.41 -1.37
C PHE A 702 -49.69 -33.74 -2.21
N GLY A 703 -50.97 -33.82 -1.77
CA GLY A 703 -52.09 -33.08 -2.43
C GLY A 703 -51.90 -31.61 -2.33
N ALA A 704 -51.46 -31.06 -1.17
CA ALA A 704 -51.15 -29.66 -0.99
C ALA A 704 -49.93 -29.23 -1.81
N HIS A 705 -48.88 -30.09 -1.93
CA HIS A 705 -47.74 -29.84 -2.80
C HIS A 705 -48.13 -29.70 -4.27
N LEU A 706 -48.90 -30.66 -4.79
CA LEU A 706 -49.39 -30.66 -6.18
C LEU A 706 -50.33 -29.49 -6.48
N ALA A 707 -51.06 -29.01 -5.49
CA ALA A 707 -51.93 -27.83 -5.64
C ALA A 707 -51.15 -26.51 -5.83
N LEU A 708 -49.85 -26.47 -5.49
CA LEU A 708 -48.99 -25.30 -5.67
C LEU A 708 -48.47 -25.14 -7.11
N GLY A 709 -48.56 -26.21 -7.94
CA GLY A 709 -48.13 -26.19 -9.34
C GLY A 709 -47.59 -27.52 -9.82
N PRO A 710 -47.18 -27.61 -11.10
CA PRO A 710 -46.58 -28.82 -11.68
C PRO A 710 -45.32 -29.23 -10.88
N SER A 711 -45.18 -30.53 -10.62
CA SER A 711 -44.06 -31.07 -9.86
C SER A 711 -43.27 -32.13 -10.62
N ALA A 712 -41.95 -32.06 -10.56
CA ALA A 712 -41.06 -33.09 -11.06
C ALA A 712 -41.22 -34.43 -10.29
N HIS A 713 -41.91 -34.42 -9.15
CA HIS A 713 -42.06 -35.54 -8.23
C HIS A 713 -43.40 -36.30 -8.38
N GLU A 714 -44.27 -35.93 -9.30
CA GLU A 714 -45.59 -36.55 -9.47
C GLU A 714 -45.56 -38.09 -9.52
N GLN A 715 -44.68 -38.66 -10.34
CA GLN A 715 -44.56 -40.13 -10.49
C GLN A 715 -44.06 -40.80 -9.19
N GLU A 716 -43.25 -40.14 -8.39
CA GLU A 716 -42.80 -40.64 -7.10
C GLU A 716 -43.93 -40.57 -6.08
N ILE A 717 -44.64 -39.44 -6.06
CA ILE A 717 -45.81 -39.26 -5.21
C ILE A 717 -46.86 -40.34 -5.47
N ASP A 718 -47.20 -40.59 -6.74
CA ASP A 718 -48.16 -41.63 -7.12
C ASP A 718 -47.73 -43.02 -6.62
N ARG A 719 -46.42 -43.34 -6.69
CA ARG A 719 -45.91 -44.60 -6.14
C ARG A 719 -45.99 -44.67 -4.65
N LEU A 720 -45.65 -43.57 -3.95
CA LEU A 720 -45.68 -43.51 -2.47
C LEU A 720 -47.12 -43.57 -1.94
N VAL A 721 -48.08 -42.94 -2.64
CA VAL A 721 -49.51 -43.02 -2.29
C VAL A 721 -50.11 -44.41 -2.62
N ALA A 722 -49.74 -45.01 -3.75
CA ALA A 722 -50.23 -46.34 -4.17
C ALA A 722 -49.65 -47.49 -3.33
N ALA A 723 -48.46 -47.34 -2.74
CA ALA A 723 -47.78 -48.35 -1.90
C ALA A 723 -48.54 -48.68 -0.61
N GLY A 724 -49.51 -47.85 -0.17
CA GLY A 724 -50.38 -48.10 0.98
C GLY A 724 -49.63 -48.63 2.23
N PRO A 725 -50.23 -48.72 3.38
CA PRO A 725 -49.56 -49.30 4.54
C PRO A 725 -49.23 -50.77 4.24
N THR A 726 -47.95 -51.04 4.02
CA THR A 726 -47.47 -52.43 4.10
C THR A 726 -47.71 -52.90 5.54
N GLY A 727 -48.68 -53.76 5.72
CA GLY A 727 -49.13 -54.29 7.01
C GLY A 727 -48.05 -55.05 7.77
#